data_418ad12142ac739d27589c6dc47c000d
#
_entry.id   418ad12142ac739d27589c6dc47c000d
#
_cell.length_a   1.000
_cell.length_b   1.000
_cell.length_c   1.000
_cell.angle_alpha   90.00
_cell.angle_beta   90.00
_cell.angle_gamma   90.00
#
_symmetry.space_group_name_H-M   'P 1'
#
loop_
_entity.id
_entity.type
_entity.pdbx_description
1 polymer ?
#
loop_
_entity_poly.entity_id
_entity_poly.type
_entity_poly.pdbx_seq_one_letter_code
_entity_poly.pdbx_strand_id
1 'polypeptide(L)'
;MEPRPGAPQPQGAHWDGHGTNFALYSEAATAVDVCLFEPGGGETRVPLEERTAFVWHGYLPDVGPGRRYAFRVSGPHDPEHGYFCDPTALLLDPYARSIDRDLRGVIVDPGHERHHVQRPRTPWEETVVYETHVKGLTMRHPDVPPKLRGTYGGVAHPAVIEHLLALGVTAVELLPVQRFVHKRFLLDRGLRQYWGYDTIGFFAPHNEYGDLAAFKRMVRDLHSAGLEVILDVAYNHTGEGGSGDPLLCFRGIDNRTYYLQWEDEAGRLSPVDYTGTGNTTNFGHPQVVRLIMDSLRYWAGEVGVDGFRFDLASVIGRELVERDPADLDTADWISNHFDRRAAFFDAVAQDPVLATVKLIAEPWDVTAEGYQVGNYPPQWSEWNGRYRDTVRDYWRSVEGRLPDLARRISGSADLFADDGRLPYASVNFVTVHDGFTLADLVSYNGKHNEANGEGNRDGTDDNRSWNCGVEGPTDDPAVRELRARQQRNFLATLALSQGTPLLLGGDELGRTQQGNNNAYCQDNELSWYDWALDDDRRRLLAFAQRAFALRRAHPVLRRRHWLTGRETRGSGTPDVVWLTPAGTEMSTADWSSPFARALGVLLNGEEIAGRAADGSRVVDARLLVLLNAWWDELDFSLPGEPAAPAWSLLLDTADPEAAAGSRTYAGRGSAPVAGRALVVLERAAAPGS
;
A
#
# COMPACT_ATOMS: atom_id res chain seq x y z
N MET A 1 32.07 -4.27 34.51
CA MET A 1 30.62 -4.46 34.55
C MET A 1 30.40 -5.95 34.54
N GLU A 2 29.86 -6.51 35.63
CA GLU A 2 29.61 -7.95 35.70
C GLU A 2 28.16 -8.24 35.23
N PRO A 3 27.98 -9.06 34.19
CA PRO A 3 26.65 -9.47 33.78
C PRO A 3 25.98 -10.32 34.86
N ARG A 4 24.66 -10.29 34.90
CA ARG A 4 23.84 -11.17 35.73
C ARG A 4 23.03 -12.11 34.84
N PRO A 5 22.54 -13.24 35.32
CA PRO A 5 21.56 -14.03 34.57
C PRO A 5 20.42 -13.16 34.12
N GLY A 6 20.12 -13.23 32.82
CA GLY A 6 19.02 -12.50 32.20
C GLY A 6 17.82 -13.40 31.92
N ALA A 7 16.87 -12.89 31.19
CA ALA A 7 15.70 -13.64 30.68
C ALA A 7 15.75 -13.79 29.16
N PRO A 8 15.33 -14.95 28.59
CA PRO A 8 15.30 -15.15 27.15
C PRO A 8 14.18 -14.35 26.47
N GLN A 9 13.28 -13.74 27.24
CA GLN A 9 12.15 -12.97 26.77
C GLN A 9 11.92 -11.74 27.64
N PRO A 10 11.46 -10.63 27.00
CA PRO A 10 11.32 -10.41 25.55
C PRO A 10 12.69 -10.32 24.86
N GLN A 11 12.75 -10.64 23.56
CA GLN A 11 13.99 -10.49 22.78
C GLN A 11 14.33 -9.02 22.53
N GLY A 12 15.61 -8.75 22.26
CA GLY A 12 16.17 -7.41 22.13
C GLY A 12 16.67 -6.82 23.44
N ALA A 13 16.86 -5.50 23.47
CA ALA A 13 17.29 -4.75 24.65
C ALA A 13 16.10 -4.19 25.43
N HIS A 14 15.90 -4.68 26.65
CA HIS A 14 14.77 -4.29 27.52
C HIS A 14 15.25 -3.65 28.81
N TRP A 15 15.01 -2.35 28.97
CA TRP A 15 15.30 -1.60 30.19
C TRP A 15 14.13 -1.69 31.20
N ASP A 16 14.43 -1.97 32.46
CA ASP A 16 13.46 -2.15 33.55
C ASP A 16 13.44 -1.04 34.59
N GLY A 17 14.24 0.01 34.39
CA GLY A 17 14.46 1.09 35.37
C GLY A 17 15.75 0.98 36.15
N HIS A 18 16.40 -0.16 36.16
CA HIS A 18 17.63 -0.44 36.92
C HIS A 18 18.77 -0.99 36.09
N GLY A 19 18.44 -1.58 34.92
CA GLY A 19 19.40 -2.14 34.00
C GLY A 19 18.71 -2.62 32.73
N THR A 20 19.46 -3.26 31.87
CA THR A 20 18.93 -3.72 30.58
C THR A 20 19.15 -5.22 30.42
N ASN A 21 18.06 -5.94 30.14
CA ASN A 21 18.13 -7.32 29.69
C ASN A 21 18.35 -7.33 28.17
N PHE A 22 19.36 -8.09 27.72
CA PHE A 22 19.63 -8.34 26.30
C PHE A 22 19.31 -9.77 25.98
N ALA A 23 18.64 -10.02 24.85
CA ALA A 23 18.28 -11.34 24.40
C ALA A 23 18.33 -11.44 22.87
N LEU A 24 19.16 -12.35 22.33
CA LEU A 24 19.39 -12.53 20.90
C LEU A 24 19.23 -14.02 20.53
N TYR A 25 18.39 -14.31 19.52
CA TYR A 25 18.24 -15.64 18.99
C TYR A 25 19.31 -15.97 17.95
N SER A 26 19.99 -17.11 18.12
CA SER A 26 20.85 -17.71 17.09
C SER A 26 21.06 -19.20 17.40
N GLU A 27 20.76 -20.06 16.43
CA GLU A 27 21.07 -21.50 16.48
C GLU A 27 22.54 -21.75 16.17
N ALA A 28 23.10 -20.99 15.22
CA ALA A 28 24.46 -21.13 14.74
C ALA A 28 25.53 -20.64 15.70
N ALA A 29 25.19 -19.68 16.58
CA ALA A 29 26.15 -19.07 17.48
C ALA A 29 26.75 -20.05 18.48
N THR A 30 28.07 -19.94 18.72
CA THR A 30 28.82 -20.59 19.81
C THR A 30 29.13 -19.63 20.95
N ALA A 31 29.14 -18.32 20.71
CA ALA A 31 29.21 -17.25 21.69
C ALA A 31 28.59 -15.96 21.12
N VAL A 32 28.04 -15.14 22.00
CA VAL A 32 27.48 -13.82 21.68
C VAL A 32 27.99 -12.79 22.69
N ASP A 33 28.53 -11.69 22.18
CA ASP A 33 28.91 -10.52 22.98
C ASP A 33 27.98 -9.34 22.71
N VAL A 34 27.51 -8.68 23.77
CA VAL A 34 26.95 -7.33 23.69
C VAL A 34 28.11 -6.32 23.67
N CYS A 35 28.15 -5.49 22.64
CA CYS A 35 29.12 -4.41 22.53
C CYS A 35 28.42 -3.09 22.92
N LEU A 36 28.87 -2.47 24.00
CA LEU A 36 28.40 -1.17 24.49
C LEU A 36 29.35 -0.08 24.03
N PHE A 37 28.79 1.05 23.54
CA PHE A 37 29.58 2.16 23.02
C PHE A 37 29.50 3.38 23.93
N GLU A 38 30.67 3.92 24.30
CA GLU A 38 30.79 5.17 25.03
C GLU A 38 30.57 6.39 24.14
N PRO A 39 30.12 7.54 24.68
CA PRO A 39 30.01 8.78 23.91
C PRO A 39 31.30 9.20 23.21
N GLY A 40 32.44 8.81 23.71
CA GLY A 40 33.77 9.06 23.14
C GLY A 40 34.27 8.01 22.13
N GLY A 41 33.45 6.99 21.78
CA GLY A 41 33.78 5.99 20.77
C GLY A 41 34.45 4.70 21.28
N GLY A 42 34.62 4.53 22.60
CA GLY A 42 35.12 3.27 23.19
C GLY A 42 34.10 2.14 23.08
N GLU A 43 34.55 0.90 22.77
CA GLU A 43 33.75 -0.33 22.77
C GLU A 43 34.06 -1.15 24.04
N THR A 44 33.02 -1.53 24.78
CA THR A 44 33.10 -2.50 25.88
C THR A 44 32.32 -3.74 25.49
N ARG A 45 32.97 -4.90 25.46
CA ARG A 45 32.34 -6.19 25.15
C ARG A 45 31.95 -6.88 26.43
N VAL A 46 30.74 -7.41 26.46
CA VAL A 46 30.18 -8.19 27.56
C VAL A 46 29.62 -9.49 27.03
N PRO A 47 30.15 -10.67 27.39
CA PRO A 47 29.63 -11.93 26.91
C PRO A 47 28.23 -12.20 27.50
N LEU A 48 27.33 -12.77 26.69
CA LEU A 48 26.08 -13.35 27.16
C LEU A 48 26.34 -14.83 27.49
N GLU A 49 26.32 -15.17 28.75
CA GLU A 49 26.70 -16.52 29.24
C GLU A 49 25.51 -17.49 29.24
N GLU A 50 24.30 -16.97 29.36
CA GLU A 50 23.09 -17.79 29.45
C GLU A 50 22.49 -18.04 28.03
N ARG A 51 22.06 -19.29 27.82
CA ARG A 51 21.41 -19.71 26.60
C ARG A 51 20.18 -20.58 26.88
N THR A 52 19.02 -20.15 26.43
CA THR A 52 17.76 -20.90 26.61
C THR A 52 17.03 -21.02 25.26
N ALA A 53 16.83 -22.24 24.76
CA ALA A 53 16.18 -22.51 23.46
C ALA A 53 16.76 -21.63 22.33
N PHE A 54 18.08 -21.63 22.18
CA PHE A 54 18.85 -20.83 21.21
C PHE A 54 18.81 -19.31 21.42
N VAL A 55 18.15 -18.80 22.45
CA VAL A 55 18.23 -17.39 22.83
C VAL A 55 19.39 -17.17 23.79
N TRP A 56 20.36 -16.37 23.39
CA TRP A 56 21.47 -15.90 24.21
C TRP A 56 21.00 -14.70 25.02
N HIS A 57 21.19 -14.70 26.34
CA HIS A 57 20.68 -13.62 27.18
C HIS A 57 21.55 -13.28 28.38
N GLY A 58 21.40 -12.05 28.85
CA GLY A 58 22.09 -11.55 30.02
C GLY A 58 21.55 -10.20 30.46
N TYR A 59 21.64 -9.92 31.77
CA TYR A 59 21.20 -8.66 32.36
C TYR A 59 22.37 -7.79 32.74
N LEU A 60 22.42 -6.56 32.27
CA LEU A 60 23.45 -5.59 32.56
C LEU A 60 22.93 -4.49 33.50
N PRO A 61 23.32 -4.49 34.81
CA PRO A 61 22.96 -3.43 35.74
C PRO A 61 23.50 -2.07 35.26
N ASP A 62 22.81 -1.00 35.61
CA ASP A 62 23.20 0.40 35.35
C ASP A 62 23.40 0.76 33.85
N VAL A 63 22.99 -0.11 32.95
CA VAL A 63 22.93 0.16 31.50
C VAL A 63 21.51 0.57 31.15
N GLY A 64 21.32 1.81 30.68
CA GLY A 64 20.00 2.38 30.49
C GLY A 64 19.81 3.17 29.19
N PRO A 65 18.70 3.88 29.07
CA PRO A 65 18.31 4.61 27.86
C PRO A 65 19.38 5.57 27.34
N GLY A 66 19.49 5.65 25.99
CA GLY A 66 20.50 6.45 25.29
C GLY A 66 21.82 5.73 25.06
N ARG A 67 22.09 4.58 25.76
CA ARG A 67 23.27 3.78 25.50
C ARG A 67 23.18 3.11 24.14
N ARG A 68 24.22 3.23 23.31
CA ARG A 68 24.35 2.55 22.02
C ARG A 68 24.93 1.16 22.24
N TYR A 69 24.43 0.19 21.47
CA TYR A 69 24.87 -1.19 21.53
C TYR A 69 24.79 -1.88 20.15
N ALA A 70 25.50 -2.99 20.01
CA ALA A 70 25.43 -3.93 18.90
C ALA A 70 25.81 -5.33 19.42
N PHE A 71 25.71 -6.33 18.57
CA PHE A 71 26.16 -7.68 18.88
C PHE A 71 27.39 -8.06 18.07
N ARG A 72 28.20 -8.96 18.63
CA ARG A 72 29.17 -9.76 17.89
C ARG A 72 28.86 -11.22 18.12
N VAL A 73 28.83 -11.98 17.05
CA VAL A 73 28.44 -13.38 17.06
C VAL A 73 29.60 -14.24 16.60
N SER A 74 30.03 -15.15 17.45
CA SER A 74 31.02 -16.20 17.15
C SER A 74 30.30 -17.50 16.79
N GLY A 75 30.78 -18.20 15.77
CA GLY A 75 30.18 -19.44 15.30
C GLY A 75 30.86 -19.91 14.01
N PRO A 76 30.28 -20.86 13.28
CA PRO A 76 30.84 -21.33 12.02
C PRO A 76 30.84 -20.21 10.97
N HIS A 77 31.93 -20.15 10.19
CA HIS A 77 32.05 -19.31 9.02
C HIS A 77 32.32 -20.21 7.82
N ASP A 78 31.25 -20.61 7.14
CA ASP A 78 31.26 -21.52 5.99
C ASP A 78 30.13 -21.10 5.04
N PRO A 79 30.39 -20.09 4.19
CA PRO A 79 29.36 -19.55 3.28
C PRO A 79 28.77 -20.56 2.32
N GLU A 80 29.51 -21.61 1.92
CA GLU A 80 29.00 -22.68 1.05
C GLU A 80 27.88 -23.50 1.72
N HIS A 81 27.91 -23.58 3.06
CA HIS A 81 26.87 -24.23 3.84
C HIS A 81 25.97 -23.23 4.62
N GLY A 82 25.97 -21.97 4.20
CA GLY A 82 25.07 -20.93 4.71
C GLY A 82 25.44 -20.37 6.08
N TYR A 83 26.68 -20.52 6.56
CA TYR A 83 27.14 -19.96 7.82
C TYR A 83 28.03 -18.74 7.61
N PHE A 84 27.67 -17.62 8.25
CA PHE A 84 28.33 -16.33 8.10
C PHE A 84 28.74 -15.66 9.41
N CYS A 85 28.89 -16.44 10.51
CA CYS A 85 29.31 -15.85 11.78
C CYS A 85 30.71 -15.25 11.66
N ASP A 86 30.84 -13.94 11.98
CA ASP A 86 32.12 -13.24 12.01
C ASP A 86 32.18 -12.36 13.27
N PRO A 87 33.00 -12.74 14.29
CA PRO A 87 33.09 -11.95 15.53
C PRO A 87 33.76 -10.58 15.35
N THR A 88 34.28 -10.26 14.16
CA THR A 88 34.79 -8.93 13.83
C THR A 88 33.70 -7.99 13.34
N ALA A 89 32.57 -8.52 12.82
CA ALA A 89 31.43 -7.74 12.40
C ALA A 89 30.62 -7.20 13.59
N LEU A 90 30.18 -5.96 13.49
CA LEU A 90 29.18 -5.39 14.41
C LEU A 90 27.80 -5.59 13.79
N LEU A 91 26.93 -6.30 14.50
CA LEU A 91 25.61 -6.69 14.03
C LEU A 91 24.53 -5.93 14.78
N LEU A 92 23.59 -5.35 14.05
CA LEU A 92 22.40 -4.69 14.58
C LEU A 92 21.51 -5.72 15.30
N ASP A 93 20.91 -5.34 16.41
CA ASP A 93 19.84 -6.10 17.04
C ASP A 93 18.57 -6.11 16.18
N PRO A 94 18.04 -7.28 15.77
CA PRO A 94 16.77 -7.37 15.03
C PRO A 94 15.58 -6.71 15.74
N TYR A 95 15.61 -6.58 17.08
CA TYR A 95 14.57 -6.00 17.91
C TYR A 95 14.84 -4.54 18.31
N ALA A 96 15.88 -3.89 17.77
CA ALA A 96 16.23 -2.52 18.12
C ALA A 96 15.08 -1.55 17.80
N ARG A 97 14.56 -0.85 18.83
CA ARG A 97 13.47 0.13 18.74
C ARG A 97 13.93 1.55 18.36
N SER A 98 15.23 1.79 18.44
CA SER A 98 15.90 2.99 17.97
C SER A 98 17.26 2.61 17.44
N ILE A 99 17.64 3.17 16.29
CA ILE A 99 18.88 2.83 15.57
C ILE A 99 19.58 4.13 15.22
N ASP A 100 20.88 4.22 15.51
CA ASP A 100 21.69 5.38 15.17
C ASP A 100 22.13 5.36 13.69
N ARG A 101 22.92 6.37 13.30
CA ARG A 101 23.42 6.48 11.91
C ARG A 101 24.42 5.40 11.53
N ASP A 102 25.09 4.82 12.52
CA ASP A 102 26.12 3.78 12.37
C ASP A 102 25.50 2.36 12.45
N LEU A 103 24.18 2.22 12.35
CA LEU A 103 23.41 0.98 12.48
C LEU A 103 23.63 0.30 13.84
N ARG A 104 23.73 1.07 14.93
CA ARG A 104 23.74 0.55 16.29
C ARG A 104 22.39 0.74 16.93
N GLY A 105 21.95 -0.26 17.70
CA GLY A 105 20.78 -0.12 18.55
C GLY A 105 20.99 0.94 19.62
N VAL A 106 19.94 1.65 19.98
CA VAL A 106 19.91 2.59 21.10
C VAL A 106 18.86 2.14 22.08
N ILE A 107 19.25 1.94 23.35
CA ILE A 107 18.32 1.55 24.40
C ILE A 107 17.29 2.66 24.61
N VAL A 108 16.01 2.30 24.61
CA VAL A 108 14.90 3.24 24.81
C VAL A 108 14.19 2.98 26.13
N ASP A 109 13.61 4.03 26.72
CA ASP A 109 12.72 3.92 27.87
C ASP A 109 11.29 3.55 27.38
N PRO A 110 10.77 2.36 27.69
CA PRO A 110 9.42 1.95 27.29
C PRO A 110 8.31 2.73 28.02
N GLY A 111 8.64 3.43 29.12
CA GLY A 111 7.69 4.19 29.94
C GLY A 111 7.37 5.58 29.40
N HIS A 112 8.20 6.13 28.53
CA HIS A 112 7.97 7.44 27.93
C HIS A 112 6.92 7.36 26.82
N GLU A 113 5.80 8.06 27.02
CA GLU A 113 4.75 8.31 26.03
C GLU A 113 3.73 7.18 25.76
N ARG A 114 3.10 6.65 26.81
CA ARG A 114 1.80 5.96 26.66
C ARG A 114 0.70 7.01 26.50
N HIS A 115 0.51 7.52 25.30
CA HIS A 115 -0.63 8.39 25.00
C HIS A 115 -1.76 7.55 24.43
N HIS A 116 -2.84 7.38 25.20
CA HIS A 116 -4.06 6.77 24.72
C HIS A 116 -4.85 7.80 23.89
N VAL A 117 -4.57 7.89 22.60
CA VAL A 117 -5.48 8.55 21.68
C VAL A 117 -6.45 7.49 21.14
N GLN A 118 -7.72 7.86 21.12
CA GLN A 118 -8.74 7.00 20.56
C GLN A 118 -8.50 6.88 19.04
N ARG A 119 -8.33 5.64 18.55
CA ARG A 119 -8.21 5.37 17.12
C ARG A 119 -9.51 5.72 16.40
N PRO A 120 -9.45 6.25 15.16
CA PRO A 120 -10.64 6.57 14.37
C PRO A 120 -11.53 5.34 14.12
N ARG A 121 -10.94 4.18 13.79
CA ARG A 121 -11.65 2.92 13.47
C ARG A 121 -12.67 3.10 12.35
N THR A 122 -12.25 3.76 11.29
CA THR A 122 -13.08 3.99 10.10
C THR A 122 -13.52 2.65 9.50
N PRO A 123 -14.83 2.41 9.28
CA PRO A 123 -15.30 1.21 8.59
C PRO A 123 -14.67 1.07 7.20
N TRP A 124 -14.42 -0.16 6.76
CA TRP A 124 -13.79 -0.40 5.47
C TRP A 124 -14.53 0.24 4.29
N GLU A 125 -15.85 0.19 4.28
CA GLU A 125 -16.70 0.79 3.24
C GLU A 125 -16.61 2.33 3.19
N GLU A 126 -16.15 2.95 4.27
CA GLU A 126 -15.94 4.40 4.37
C GLU A 126 -14.46 4.78 4.16
N THR A 127 -13.58 3.79 4.04
CA THR A 127 -12.15 4.01 3.92
C THR A 127 -11.80 4.56 2.54
N VAL A 128 -10.99 5.63 2.53
CA VAL A 128 -10.29 6.20 1.37
C VAL A 128 -8.83 6.29 1.76
N VAL A 129 -7.99 5.52 1.07
CA VAL A 129 -6.55 5.44 1.34
C VAL A 129 -5.81 6.47 0.50
N TYR A 130 -4.87 7.17 1.10
CA TYR A 130 -3.93 8.07 0.42
C TYR A 130 -2.51 7.56 0.63
N GLU A 131 -1.92 6.99 -0.42
CA GLU A 131 -0.55 6.49 -0.41
C GLU A 131 0.43 7.64 -0.55
N THR A 132 1.42 7.76 0.34
CA THR A 132 2.38 8.86 0.28
C THR A 132 3.73 8.54 0.91
N HIS A 133 4.75 9.29 0.48
CA HIS A 133 6.09 9.24 1.06
C HIS A 133 6.27 10.37 2.08
N VAL A 134 6.75 10.05 3.29
CA VAL A 134 6.94 11.04 4.39
C VAL A 134 7.70 12.27 3.93
N LYS A 135 8.83 12.09 3.24
CA LYS A 135 9.66 13.21 2.78
C LYS A 135 9.07 13.91 1.57
N GLY A 136 8.64 13.15 0.56
CA GLY A 136 8.14 13.71 -0.70
C GLY A 136 6.94 14.61 -0.54
N LEU A 137 6.02 14.24 0.35
CA LEU A 137 4.78 14.98 0.60
C LEU A 137 5.03 16.45 0.97
N THR A 138 6.02 16.73 1.81
CA THR A 138 6.16 18.05 2.43
C THR A 138 7.44 18.80 2.10
N MET A 139 8.40 18.20 1.40
CA MET A 139 9.71 18.83 1.13
C MET A 139 9.59 20.21 0.45
N ARG A 140 8.61 20.39 -0.42
CA ARG A 140 8.35 21.64 -1.15
C ARG A 140 7.05 22.32 -0.73
N HIS A 141 6.41 21.86 0.37
CA HIS A 141 5.14 22.45 0.80
C HIS A 141 5.34 23.88 1.33
N PRO A 142 4.66 24.91 0.77
CA PRO A 142 4.91 26.29 1.12
C PRO A 142 4.56 26.62 2.58
N ASP A 143 3.46 26.07 3.10
CA ASP A 143 2.92 26.39 4.43
C ASP A 143 3.53 25.54 5.55
N VAL A 144 4.30 24.49 5.22
CA VAL A 144 5.03 23.70 6.22
C VAL A 144 6.35 24.41 6.55
N PRO A 145 6.62 24.70 7.84
CA PRO A 145 7.89 25.29 8.25
C PRO A 145 9.11 24.48 7.77
N PRO A 146 10.18 25.12 7.26
CA PRO A 146 11.33 24.43 6.67
C PRO A 146 11.92 23.30 7.54
N LYS A 147 11.94 23.48 8.87
CA LYS A 147 12.45 22.50 9.84
C LYS A 147 11.58 21.24 9.97
N LEU A 148 10.32 21.28 9.54
CA LEU A 148 9.38 20.16 9.57
C LEU A 148 9.23 19.48 8.22
N ARG A 149 9.69 20.13 7.13
CA ARG A 149 9.60 19.56 5.78
C ARG A 149 10.36 18.24 5.71
N GLY A 150 9.74 17.25 5.07
CA GLY A 150 10.30 15.92 4.92
C GLY A 150 10.38 15.08 6.19
N THR A 151 9.66 15.45 7.25
CA THR A 151 9.65 14.74 8.53
C THR A 151 8.26 14.28 8.94
N TYR A 152 8.16 13.41 9.96
CA TYR A 152 6.89 13.00 10.57
C TYR A 152 6.04 14.22 11.02
N GLY A 153 6.70 15.24 11.60
CA GLY A 153 6.01 16.48 11.98
C GLY A 153 5.48 17.30 10.79
N GLY A 154 6.07 17.13 9.61
CA GLY A 154 5.57 17.71 8.37
C GLY A 154 4.28 17.02 7.91
N VAL A 155 4.22 15.70 7.95
CA VAL A 155 3.01 14.91 7.59
C VAL A 155 1.83 15.30 8.48
N ALA A 156 2.05 15.49 9.78
CA ALA A 156 1.02 15.89 10.74
C ALA A 156 0.78 17.41 10.81
N HIS A 157 1.36 18.21 9.90
CA HIS A 157 1.14 19.64 9.89
C HIS A 157 -0.31 19.98 9.52
N PRO A 158 -0.97 20.96 10.16
CA PRO A 158 -2.37 21.30 9.89
C PRO A 158 -2.69 21.52 8.42
N ALA A 159 -1.84 22.17 7.64
CA ALA A 159 -2.07 22.40 6.21
C ALA A 159 -2.13 21.10 5.40
N VAL A 160 -1.36 20.06 5.79
CA VAL A 160 -1.40 18.73 5.17
C VAL A 160 -2.67 17.98 5.60
N ILE A 161 -3.02 18.03 6.88
CA ILE A 161 -4.25 17.43 7.41
C ILE A 161 -5.48 18.04 6.73
N GLU A 162 -5.55 19.36 6.59
CA GLU A 162 -6.64 20.05 5.90
C GLU A 162 -6.77 19.62 4.44
N HIS A 163 -5.65 19.47 3.72
CA HIS A 163 -5.63 18.97 2.35
C HIS A 163 -6.21 17.55 2.26
N LEU A 164 -5.76 16.64 3.12
CA LEU A 164 -6.23 15.24 3.14
C LEU A 164 -7.73 15.15 3.47
N LEU A 165 -8.19 15.91 4.45
CA LEU A 165 -9.62 15.97 4.82
C LEU A 165 -10.48 16.57 3.70
N ALA A 166 -9.98 17.61 3.00
CA ALA A 166 -10.68 18.19 1.86
C ALA A 166 -10.82 17.23 0.69
N LEU A 167 -9.87 16.31 0.50
CA LEU A 167 -9.96 15.20 -0.45
C LEU A 167 -10.89 14.06 0.02
N GLY A 168 -11.34 14.07 1.29
CA GLY A 168 -12.14 12.99 1.84
C GLY A 168 -11.34 11.74 2.21
N VAL A 169 -10.01 11.87 2.35
CA VAL A 169 -9.11 10.82 2.85
C VAL A 169 -9.48 10.45 4.28
N THR A 170 -9.43 9.17 4.61
CA THR A 170 -9.67 8.65 5.95
C THR A 170 -8.50 7.83 6.49
N ALA A 171 -7.58 7.40 5.63
CA ALA A 171 -6.39 6.66 6.02
C ALA A 171 -5.18 7.13 5.17
N VAL A 172 -4.06 7.36 5.83
CA VAL A 172 -2.78 7.66 5.17
C VAL A 172 -1.94 6.39 5.18
N GLU A 173 -1.59 5.89 4.00
CA GLU A 173 -0.66 4.79 3.82
C GLU A 173 0.73 5.39 3.56
N LEU A 174 1.65 5.13 4.47
CA LEU A 174 3.01 5.64 4.39
C LEU A 174 3.93 4.60 3.74
N LEU A 175 4.63 4.97 2.66
CA LEU A 175 5.74 4.18 2.15
C LEU A 175 6.69 3.85 3.30
N PRO A 176 7.54 2.80 3.19
CA PRO A 176 8.25 2.24 4.33
C PRO A 176 8.94 3.28 5.22
N VAL A 177 8.51 3.31 6.47
CA VAL A 177 9.05 4.19 7.53
C VAL A 177 9.94 3.44 8.50
N GLN A 178 10.00 2.12 8.42
CA GLN A 178 10.94 1.32 9.19
C GLN A 178 12.37 1.62 8.76
N ARG A 179 13.34 1.42 9.66
CA ARG A 179 14.74 1.74 9.37
C ARG A 179 15.25 0.95 8.17
N PHE A 180 15.61 1.64 7.10
CA PHE A 180 16.19 1.07 5.88
C PHE A 180 17.62 1.55 5.65
N VAL A 181 18.33 0.90 4.73
CA VAL A 181 19.69 1.22 4.34
C VAL A 181 19.76 1.68 2.89
N HIS A 182 20.88 2.28 2.52
CA HIS A 182 21.18 2.66 1.15
C HIS A 182 22.20 1.68 0.56
N LYS A 183 21.86 1.01 -0.52
CA LYS A 183 22.76 0.06 -1.17
C LYS A 183 23.99 0.77 -1.73
N ARG A 184 25.15 0.13 -1.65
CA ARG A 184 26.44 0.68 -2.06
C ARG A 184 26.43 1.15 -3.51
N PHE A 185 25.84 0.38 -4.40
CA PHE A 185 25.79 0.73 -5.83
C PHE A 185 25.02 2.02 -6.13
N LEU A 186 24.02 2.39 -5.30
CA LEU A 186 23.32 3.67 -5.40
C LEU A 186 24.21 4.82 -4.92
N LEU A 187 24.86 4.64 -3.75
CA LEU A 187 25.76 5.64 -3.18
C LEU A 187 26.94 5.96 -4.10
N ASP A 188 27.52 4.94 -4.74
CA ASP A 188 28.61 5.08 -5.70
C ASP A 188 28.18 5.87 -6.96
N ARG A 189 26.88 5.97 -7.25
CA ARG A 189 26.25 6.78 -8.31
C ARG A 189 25.76 8.15 -7.83
N GLY A 190 25.93 8.47 -6.54
CA GLY A 190 25.37 9.68 -5.92
C GLY A 190 23.87 9.65 -5.73
N LEU A 191 23.25 8.45 -5.79
CA LEU A 191 21.83 8.18 -5.56
C LEU A 191 21.61 7.60 -4.17
N ARG A 192 20.35 7.57 -3.73
CA ARG A 192 19.96 7.03 -2.42
C ARG A 192 18.65 6.31 -2.55
N GLN A 193 18.46 5.24 -1.76
CA GLN A 193 17.14 4.64 -1.58
C GLN A 193 16.16 5.71 -1.09
N TYR A 194 15.08 5.94 -1.83
CA TYR A 194 14.05 6.92 -1.50
C TYR A 194 12.78 6.25 -0.98
N TRP A 195 12.29 5.20 -1.63
CA TRP A 195 11.05 4.55 -1.22
C TRP A 195 11.11 3.90 0.17
N GLY A 196 12.27 3.29 0.53
CA GLY A 196 12.49 2.74 1.85
C GLY A 196 12.38 1.21 1.96
N TYR A 197 12.21 0.49 0.87
CA TYR A 197 12.02 -0.97 0.89
C TYR A 197 13.27 -1.77 1.30
N ASP A 198 14.48 -1.20 1.28
CA ASP A 198 15.68 -1.86 1.82
C ASP A 198 15.70 -1.86 3.36
N THR A 199 14.65 -2.36 4.00
CA THR A 199 14.45 -2.37 5.44
C THR A 199 15.46 -3.27 6.14
N ILE A 200 16.00 -2.80 7.30
CA ILE A 200 16.93 -3.57 8.16
C ILE A 200 16.49 -3.59 9.61
N GLY A 201 15.71 -2.62 10.06
CA GLY A 201 15.26 -2.51 11.45
C GLY A 201 13.76 -2.48 11.57
N PHE A 202 13.14 -3.63 11.85
CA PHE A 202 11.69 -3.82 11.83
C PHE A 202 10.94 -3.10 12.97
N PHE A 203 11.62 -2.65 14.03
CA PHE A 203 11.00 -2.00 15.19
C PHE A 203 11.34 -0.51 15.32
N ALA A 204 12.25 0.01 14.50
CA ALA A 204 12.70 1.38 14.58
C ALA A 204 12.18 2.22 13.39
N PRO A 205 11.70 3.45 13.64
CA PRO A 205 11.40 4.37 12.56
C PRO A 205 12.69 4.86 11.88
N HIS A 206 12.60 5.22 10.60
CA HIS A 206 13.73 5.77 9.85
C HIS A 206 14.08 7.15 10.39
N ASN A 207 15.30 7.29 10.88
CA ASN A 207 15.74 8.44 11.68
C ASN A 207 15.93 9.75 10.89
N GLU A 208 15.98 9.70 9.55
CA GLU A 208 16.00 10.91 8.73
C GLU A 208 14.64 11.64 8.73
N TYR A 209 13.55 10.95 9.04
CA TYR A 209 12.21 11.54 9.14
C TYR A 209 11.87 11.99 10.57
N GLY A 210 12.65 11.56 11.55
CA GLY A 210 12.48 11.84 12.96
C GLY A 210 12.70 10.61 13.85
N ASP A 211 12.58 10.80 15.15
CA ASP A 211 12.66 9.74 16.15
C ASP A 211 11.29 9.07 16.42
N LEU A 212 11.29 8.04 17.24
CA LEU A 212 10.07 7.32 17.65
C LEU A 212 9.04 8.24 18.31
N ALA A 213 9.49 9.20 19.11
CA ALA A 213 8.60 10.17 19.76
C ALA A 213 7.92 11.09 18.74
N ALA A 214 8.65 11.53 17.71
CA ALA A 214 8.09 12.30 16.60
C ALA A 214 7.07 11.47 15.78
N PHE A 215 7.37 10.19 15.56
CA PHE A 215 6.45 9.27 14.87
C PHE A 215 5.15 9.10 15.68
N LYS A 216 5.24 8.79 16.97
CA LYS A 216 4.05 8.66 17.85
C LYS A 216 3.23 9.96 17.92
N ARG A 217 3.89 11.14 17.91
CA ARG A 217 3.18 12.42 17.83
C ARG A 217 2.42 12.57 16.51
N MET A 218 3.03 12.21 15.37
CA MET A 218 2.36 12.22 14.07
C MET A 218 1.11 11.34 14.07
N VAL A 219 1.21 10.09 14.53
CA VAL A 219 0.05 9.19 14.62
C VAL A 219 -1.06 9.80 15.48
N ARG A 220 -0.72 10.33 16.66
CA ARG A 220 -1.69 11.01 17.54
C ARG A 220 -2.38 12.17 16.86
N ASP A 221 -1.62 13.03 16.18
CA ASP A 221 -2.15 14.26 15.58
C ASP A 221 -3.06 13.93 14.37
N LEU A 222 -2.71 12.89 13.58
CA LEU A 222 -3.56 12.35 12.52
C LEU A 222 -4.85 11.72 13.09
N HIS A 223 -4.75 10.91 14.14
CA HIS A 223 -5.93 10.34 14.83
C HIS A 223 -6.86 11.44 15.38
N SER A 224 -6.30 12.49 15.94
CA SER A 224 -7.08 13.63 16.45
C SER A 224 -7.89 14.34 15.35
N ALA A 225 -7.43 14.23 14.10
CA ALA A 225 -8.13 14.71 12.92
C ALA A 225 -9.07 13.66 12.28
N GLY A 226 -9.15 12.45 12.82
CA GLY A 226 -9.95 11.37 12.27
C GLY A 226 -9.29 10.58 11.15
N LEU A 227 -7.96 10.71 10.96
CA LEU A 227 -7.19 10.02 9.94
C LEU A 227 -6.48 8.79 10.54
N GLU A 228 -6.66 7.63 9.94
CA GLU A 228 -5.93 6.40 10.25
C GLU A 228 -4.54 6.42 9.62
N VAL A 229 -3.61 5.63 10.19
CA VAL A 229 -2.24 5.46 9.69
C VAL A 229 -2.00 4.00 9.33
N ILE A 230 -1.70 3.74 8.08
CA ILE A 230 -1.34 2.42 7.55
C ILE A 230 0.16 2.45 7.23
N LEU A 231 0.90 1.44 7.64
CA LEU A 231 2.31 1.29 7.28
C LEU A 231 2.47 0.33 6.11
N ASP A 232 3.22 0.76 5.12
CA ASP A 232 3.78 -0.14 4.12
C ASP A 232 5.01 -0.81 4.73
N VAL A 233 5.03 -2.16 4.73
CA VAL A 233 6.05 -2.95 5.42
C VAL A 233 6.66 -4.00 4.50
N ALA A 234 7.98 -3.95 4.35
CA ALA A 234 8.76 -4.93 3.62
C ALA A 234 9.35 -5.96 4.59
N TYR A 235 8.62 -7.06 4.82
CA TYR A 235 9.10 -8.19 5.61
C TYR A 235 9.57 -9.37 4.75
N ASN A 236 9.27 -9.33 3.46
CA ASN A 236 9.60 -10.39 2.50
C ASN A 236 11.12 -10.48 2.21
N HIS A 237 11.87 -9.42 2.45
CA HIS A 237 13.32 -9.33 2.31
C HIS A 237 13.92 -8.32 3.28
N THR A 238 15.24 -8.18 3.28
CA THR A 238 15.95 -7.14 4.04
C THR A 238 16.95 -6.39 3.18
N GLY A 239 17.34 -5.20 3.63
CA GLY A 239 18.36 -4.39 3.00
C GLY A 239 19.79 -4.95 3.06
N GLU A 240 20.02 -6.15 3.63
CA GLU A 240 21.34 -6.81 3.64
C GLU A 240 21.80 -7.26 2.24
N GLY A 241 20.89 -7.36 1.26
CA GLY A 241 21.24 -7.79 -0.10
C GLY A 241 21.68 -9.24 -0.22
N GLY A 242 22.55 -9.56 -1.18
CA GLY A 242 23.05 -10.91 -1.46
C GLY A 242 24.21 -11.37 -0.57
N SER A 243 24.67 -12.62 -0.74
CA SER A 243 25.73 -13.23 0.08
C SER A 243 27.08 -12.50 -0.01
N GLY A 244 27.31 -11.69 -1.03
CA GLY A 244 28.52 -10.88 -1.21
C GLY A 244 28.47 -9.49 -0.55
N ASP A 245 27.32 -9.09 -0.01
CA ASP A 245 27.13 -7.79 0.63
C ASP A 245 27.58 -7.81 2.10
N PRO A 246 27.82 -6.65 2.73
CA PRO A 246 28.25 -6.56 4.13
C PRO A 246 27.28 -7.21 5.11
N LEU A 247 27.81 -7.80 6.18
CA LEU A 247 27.02 -8.30 7.31
C LEU A 247 26.55 -7.11 8.15
N LEU A 248 25.24 -6.91 8.23
CA LEU A 248 24.65 -5.80 8.98
C LEU A 248 23.85 -6.26 10.20
N CYS A 249 23.13 -7.38 10.06
CA CYS A 249 22.21 -7.89 11.07
C CYS A 249 22.02 -9.41 10.94
N PHE A 250 20.97 -9.82 10.26
CA PHE A 250 20.42 -11.18 10.22
C PHE A 250 21.39 -12.24 9.73
N ARG A 251 22.12 -11.96 8.64
CA ARG A 251 23.03 -12.93 8.02
C ARG A 251 24.19 -13.28 8.94
N GLY A 252 24.78 -12.27 9.61
CA GLY A 252 25.88 -12.47 10.54
C GLY A 252 25.43 -13.09 11.88
N ILE A 253 24.14 -12.94 12.24
CA ILE A 253 23.57 -13.55 13.45
C ILE A 253 23.25 -15.03 13.19
N ASP A 254 22.46 -15.32 12.14
CA ASP A 254 22.09 -16.69 11.75
C ASP A 254 21.44 -16.73 10.37
N ASN A 255 22.22 -16.80 9.33
CA ASN A 255 21.72 -16.76 7.96
C ASN A 255 20.68 -17.85 7.66
N ARG A 256 20.87 -19.06 8.17
CA ARG A 256 19.99 -20.20 7.88
C ARG A 256 18.61 -20.08 8.56
N THR A 257 18.55 -19.41 9.69
CA THR A 257 17.28 -19.08 10.38
C THR A 257 16.51 -18.01 9.61
N TYR A 258 17.18 -16.89 9.26
CA TYR A 258 16.50 -15.68 8.80
C TYR A 258 16.24 -15.62 7.31
N TYR A 259 17.08 -16.31 6.49
CA TYR A 259 16.94 -16.26 5.03
C TYR A 259 16.64 -17.61 4.42
N LEU A 260 15.77 -17.60 3.43
CA LEU A 260 15.42 -18.78 2.65
C LEU A 260 16.63 -19.21 1.81
N GLN A 261 16.99 -20.48 1.89
CA GLN A 261 18.12 -21.07 1.18
C GLN A 261 17.64 -22.25 0.33
N TRP A 262 18.29 -22.41 -0.79
CA TRP A 262 18.17 -23.61 -1.63
C TRP A 262 19.43 -24.47 -1.45
N GLU A 263 19.24 -25.78 -1.25
CA GLU A 263 20.32 -26.75 -1.08
C GLU A 263 20.50 -27.58 -2.36
N ASP A 264 21.73 -27.63 -2.90
CA ASP A 264 22.04 -28.46 -4.06
C ASP A 264 22.37 -29.91 -3.64
N GLU A 265 22.54 -30.80 -4.64
CA GLU A 265 22.85 -32.22 -4.42
C GLU A 265 24.18 -32.48 -3.64
N ALA A 266 25.05 -31.49 -3.58
CA ALA A 266 26.31 -31.53 -2.83
C ALA A 266 26.19 -30.95 -1.41
N GLY A 267 24.99 -30.53 -0.98
CA GLY A 267 24.73 -29.93 0.33
C GLY A 267 25.11 -28.45 0.41
N ARG A 268 25.42 -27.79 -0.71
CA ARG A 268 25.76 -26.36 -0.72
C ARG A 268 24.50 -25.51 -0.75
N LEU A 269 24.47 -24.47 0.06
CA LEU A 269 23.34 -23.56 0.17
C LEU A 269 23.54 -22.30 -0.70
N SER A 270 22.49 -21.93 -1.40
CA SER A 270 22.40 -20.69 -2.17
C SER A 270 21.17 -19.90 -1.72
N PRO A 271 21.23 -18.54 -1.64
CA PRO A 271 20.07 -17.74 -1.29
C PRO A 271 18.99 -17.87 -2.36
N VAL A 272 17.74 -17.99 -1.90
CA VAL A 272 16.55 -17.88 -2.76
C VAL A 272 16.18 -16.40 -2.87
N ASP A 273 15.92 -15.94 -4.08
CA ASP A 273 15.54 -14.54 -4.34
C ASP A 273 14.21 -14.45 -5.10
N TYR A 274 13.09 -14.41 -4.36
CA TYR A 274 11.75 -14.17 -4.92
C TYR A 274 11.39 -12.68 -5.00
N THR A 275 12.28 -11.83 -4.54
CA THR A 275 12.03 -10.41 -4.34
C THR A 275 12.78 -9.53 -5.34
N GLY A 276 13.80 -10.07 -5.99
CA GLY A 276 14.70 -9.32 -6.87
C GLY A 276 15.72 -8.44 -6.12
N THR A 277 15.85 -8.63 -4.79
CA THR A 277 16.70 -7.78 -3.93
C THR A 277 17.97 -8.47 -3.44
N GLY A 278 18.11 -9.77 -3.71
CA GLY A 278 19.26 -10.62 -3.35
C GLY A 278 19.02 -11.52 -2.14
N ASN A 279 17.87 -11.45 -1.48
CA ASN A 279 17.49 -12.34 -0.39
C ASN A 279 15.96 -12.45 -0.25
N THR A 280 15.51 -13.51 0.39
CA THR A 280 14.12 -13.74 0.78
C THR A 280 14.09 -14.16 2.24
N THR A 281 13.23 -13.53 3.03
CA THR A 281 13.05 -13.86 4.45
C THR A 281 12.39 -15.22 4.62
N ASN A 282 12.89 -16.06 5.54
CA ASN A 282 12.46 -17.43 5.75
C ASN A 282 11.21 -17.53 6.63
N PHE A 283 10.03 -17.33 6.07
CA PHE A 283 8.74 -17.47 6.78
C PHE A 283 8.40 -18.92 7.20
N GLY A 284 9.11 -19.91 6.69
CA GLY A 284 9.01 -21.29 7.18
C GLY A 284 9.63 -21.49 8.58
N HIS A 285 10.47 -20.55 9.07
CA HIS A 285 11.11 -20.69 10.36
C HIS A 285 10.30 -20.01 11.48
N PRO A 286 9.97 -20.70 12.59
CA PRO A 286 9.12 -20.15 13.67
C PRO A 286 9.66 -18.87 14.29
N GLN A 287 11.00 -18.73 14.38
CA GLN A 287 11.62 -17.52 14.93
C GLN A 287 11.41 -16.29 14.04
N VAL A 288 11.38 -16.47 12.71
CA VAL A 288 11.10 -15.39 11.77
C VAL A 288 9.65 -14.95 11.88
N VAL A 289 8.71 -15.92 11.89
CA VAL A 289 7.28 -15.63 12.11
C VAL A 289 7.11 -14.87 13.42
N ARG A 290 7.78 -15.30 14.50
CA ARG A 290 7.75 -14.62 15.78
C ARG A 290 8.26 -13.18 15.71
N LEU A 291 9.44 -12.97 15.12
CA LEU A 291 10.03 -11.64 14.97
C LEU A 291 9.06 -10.66 14.28
N ILE A 292 8.41 -11.12 13.20
CA ILE A 292 7.49 -10.30 12.43
C ILE A 292 6.19 -10.06 13.20
N MET A 293 5.63 -11.08 13.85
CA MET A 293 4.46 -10.94 14.71
C MET A 293 4.71 -9.96 15.88
N ASP A 294 5.89 -10.02 16.50
CA ASP A 294 6.28 -9.11 17.56
C ASP A 294 6.42 -7.67 17.03
N SER A 295 6.96 -7.48 15.81
CA SER A 295 7.02 -6.18 15.15
C SER A 295 5.62 -5.62 14.85
N LEU A 296 4.74 -6.41 14.26
CA LEU A 296 3.36 -6.00 13.97
C LEU A 296 2.60 -5.60 15.25
N ARG A 297 2.71 -6.40 16.31
CA ARG A 297 2.12 -6.08 17.63
C ARG A 297 2.68 -4.80 18.22
N TYR A 298 4.00 -4.58 18.08
CA TYR A 298 4.64 -3.36 18.54
C TYR A 298 4.10 -2.12 17.81
N TRP A 299 4.07 -2.12 16.48
CA TRP A 299 3.55 -1.01 15.70
C TRP A 299 2.05 -0.79 15.92
N ALA A 300 1.26 -1.85 15.95
CA ALA A 300 -0.17 -1.75 16.21
C ALA A 300 -0.50 -1.43 17.67
N GLY A 301 0.14 -2.12 18.64
CA GLY A 301 -0.22 -2.04 20.07
C GLY A 301 0.43 -0.87 20.80
N GLU A 302 1.75 -0.68 20.62
CA GLU A 302 2.51 0.33 21.36
C GLU A 302 2.62 1.67 20.62
N VAL A 303 2.78 1.64 19.30
CA VAL A 303 2.89 2.85 18.47
C VAL A 303 1.52 3.37 18.05
N GLY A 304 0.58 2.47 17.78
CA GLY A 304 -0.82 2.80 17.57
C GLY A 304 -1.25 2.92 16.11
N VAL A 305 -0.51 2.32 15.16
CA VAL A 305 -0.92 2.33 13.74
C VAL A 305 -2.17 1.48 13.50
N ASP A 306 -2.95 1.80 12.49
CA ASP A 306 -4.29 1.26 12.24
C ASP A 306 -4.30 0.17 11.18
N GLY A 307 -3.20 -0.05 10.49
CA GLY A 307 -3.10 -1.08 9.46
C GLY A 307 -1.69 -1.26 8.92
N PHE A 308 -1.59 -2.27 8.06
CA PHE A 308 -0.36 -2.62 7.35
C PHE A 308 -0.69 -2.97 5.89
N ARG A 309 0.10 -2.46 4.97
CA ARG A 309 0.22 -2.96 3.60
C ARG A 309 1.51 -3.77 3.52
N PHE A 310 1.40 -5.01 3.10
CA PHE A 310 2.54 -5.94 3.01
C PHE A 310 3.09 -5.94 1.59
N ASP A 311 4.32 -5.49 1.46
CA ASP A 311 5.09 -5.54 0.22
C ASP A 311 5.32 -6.98 -0.23
N LEU A 312 5.16 -7.26 -1.53
CA LEU A 312 5.31 -8.58 -2.15
C LEU A 312 4.72 -9.71 -1.26
N ALA A 313 3.49 -9.54 -0.82
CA ALA A 313 2.89 -10.40 0.21
C ALA A 313 2.74 -11.87 -0.24
N SER A 314 2.82 -12.18 -1.54
CA SER A 314 2.84 -13.56 -2.02
C SER A 314 4.05 -14.35 -1.50
N VAL A 315 5.19 -13.69 -1.30
CA VAL A 315 6.39 -14.33 -0.73
C VAL A 315 6.14 -14.84 0.68
N ILE A 316 5.35 -14.09 1.47
CA ILE A 316 5.05 -14.40 2.87
C ILE A 316 4.20 -15.67 3.01
N GLY A 317 3.35 -15.92 2.02
CA GLY A 317 2.47 -17.10 2.00
C GLY A 317 3.06 -18.33 1.32
N ARG A 318 4.34 -18.32 0.96
CA ARG A 318 4.97 -19.47 0.31
C ARG A 318 5.44 -20.46 1.35
N GLU A 319 4.94 -21.69 1.27
CA GLU A 319 5.43 -22.81 2.09
C GLU A 319 6.35 -23.71 1.27
N LEU A 320 7.47 -24.09 1.93
CA LEU A 320 8.34 -25.14 1.43
C LEU A 320 7.67 -26.48 1.74
N VAL A 321 7.06 -27.10 0.75
CA VAL A 321 6.56 -28.48 0.87
C VAL A 321 7.66 -29.41 0.37
N GLU A 322 8.22 -30.22 1.28
CA GLU A 322 9.02 -31.40 0.88
C GLU A 322 8.10 -32.36 0.10
N ARG A 323 8.32 -32.48 -1.19
CA ARG A 323 7.60 -33.47 -2.00
C ARG A 323 8.21 -34.85 -1.79
N ASP A 324 7.35 -35.87 -1.78
CA ASP A 324 7.78 -37.28 -1.79
C ASP A 324 8.68 -37.50 -3.04
N PRO A 325 9.92 -38.00 -2.87
CA PRO A 325 10.80 -38.34 -3.98
C PRO A 325 10.19 -39.27 -5.04
N ALA A 326 9.08 -39.94 -4.73
CA ALA A 326 8.37 -40.80 -5.66
C ALA A 326 7.49 -40.06 -6.68
N ASP A 327 7.20 -38.76 -6.46
CA ASP A 327 6.35 -37.94 -7.35
C ASP A 327 7.17 -37.12 -8.37
N LEU A 328 8.44 -37.44 -8.58
CA LEU A 328 9.39 -36.61 -9.32
C LEU A 328 9.44 -36.95 -10.83
N ASP A 329 8.60 -36.27 -11.58
CA ASP A 329 8.82 -36.09 -13.03
C ASP A 329 9.39 -34.67 -13.35
N THR A 330 9.69 -33.85 -12.34
CA THR A 330 10.24 -32.50 -12.50
C THR A 330 11.29 -32.16 -11.44
N ALA A 331 12.32 -31.43 -11.86
CA ALA A 331 13.50 -31.04 -11.07
C ALA A 331 13.21 -30.04 -9.89
N ASP A 332 11.98 -29.81 -9.54
CA ASP A 332 11.59 -28.87 -8.49
C ASP A 332 11.30 -29.59 -7.18
N TRP A 333 12.35 -29.85 -6.40
CA TRP A 333 12.29 -30.48 -5.06
C TRP A 333 11.58 -29.62 -4.00
N ILE A 334 11.38 -28.34 -4.28
CA ILE A 334 10.73 -27.40 -3.38
C ILE A 334 9.47 -26.91 -4.08
N SER A 335 8.32 -27.40 -3.66
CA SER A 335 7.03 -26.82 -4.06
C SER A 335 6.88 -25.46 -3.40
N ASN A 336 6.91 -24.42 -4.21
CA ASN A 336 6.91 -23.04 -3.80
C ASN A 336 5.54 -22.41 -4.05
N HIS A 337 4.48 -23.14 -3.68
CA HIS A 337 3.12 -22.68 -3.86
C HIS A 337 2.71 -21.68 -2.78
N PHE A 338 1.99 -20.67 -3.19
CA PHE A 338 1.29 -19.79 -2.25
C PHE A 338 0.19 -20.60 -1.54
N ASP A 339 0.24 -20.61 -0.20
CA ASP A 339 -0.79 -21.18 0.64
C ASP A 339 -1.40 -20.10 1.55
N ARG A 340 -2.68 -19.80 1.38
CA ARG A 340 -3.42 -18.90 2.26
C ARG A 340 -3.56 -19.40 3.71
N ARG A 341 -3.09 -20.61 4.02
CA ARG A 341 -3.00 -21.20 5.35
C ARG A 341 -1.57 -21.29 5.86
N ALA A 342 -0.63 -20.63 5.20
CA ALA A 342 0.75 -20.59 5.69
C ALA A 342 0.79 -20.12 7.15
N ALA A 343 1.75 -20.60 7.90
CA ALA A 343 1.87 -20.40 9.36
C ALA A 343 1.78 -18.93 9.76
N PHE A 344 2.28 -18.01 8.95
CA PHE A 344 2.18 -16.57 9.20
C PHE A 344 0.72 -16.08 9.15
N PHE A 345 -0.05 -16.47 8.13
CA PHE A 345 -1.46 -16.06 8.01
C PHE A 345 -2.30 -16.61 9.15
N ASP A 346 -2.05 -17.86 9.57
CA ASP A 346 -2.72 -18.46 10.72
C ASP A 346 -2.38 -17.71 12.03
N ALA A 347 -1.10 -17.34 12.21
CA ALA A 347 -0.67 -16.56 13.37
C ALA A 347 -1.35 -15.17 13.42
N VAL A 348 -1.42 -14.47 12.28
CA VAL A 348 -2.10 -13.17 12.15
C VAL A 348 -3.60 -13.30 12.44
N ALA A 349 -4.26 -14.34 11.89
CA ALA A 349 -5.70 -14.54 12.05
C ALA A 349 -6.12 -14.78 13.51
N GLN A 350 -5.25 -15.36 14.32
CA GLN A 350 -5.51 -15.68 15.73
C GLN A 350 -5.10 -14.55 16.69
N ASP A 351 -4.37 -13.54 16.20
CA ASP A 351 -3.83 -12.48 17.06
C ASP A 351 -4.88 -11.43 17.43
N PRO A 352 -5.17 -11.21 18.73
CA PRO A 352 -6.22 -10.29 19.15
C PRO A 352 -5.90 -8.81 18.88
N VAL A 353 -4.62 -8.44 18.71
CA VAL A 353 -4.21 -7.08 18.36
C VAL A 353 -4.40 -6.88 16.86
N LEU A 354 -3.90 -7.82 16.06
CA LEU A 354 -3.94 -7.73 14.59
C LEU A 354 -5.35 -7.93 14.02
N ALA A 355 -6.24 -8.63 14.72
CA ALA A 355 -7.65 -8.73 14.36
C ALA A 355 -8.39 -7.38 14.35
N THR A 356 -7.79 -6.33 14.92
CA THR A 356 -8.41 -4.99 15.03
C THR A 356 -7.86 -3.96 14.05
N VAL A 357 -6.91 -4.33 13.20
CA VAL A 357 -6.25 -3.42 12.25
C VAL A 357 -6.53 -3.83 10.81
N LYS A 358 -6.32 -2.90 9.88
CA LYS A 358 -6.47 -3.15 8.45
C LYS A 358 -5.26 -3.92 7.93
N LEU A 359 -5.51 -5.02 7.20
CA LEU A 359 -4.48 -5.84 6.56
C LEU A 359 -4.67 -5.77 5.04
N ILE A 360 -3.66 -5.29 4.34
CA ILE A 360 -3.67 -5.12 2.89
C ILE A 360 -2.48 -5.88 2.31
N ALA A 361 -2.73 -6.73 1.34
CA ALA A 361 -1.68 -7.43 0.61
C ALA A 361 -1.37 -6.72 -0.72
N GLU A 362 -0.08 -6.60 -1.04
CA GLU A 362 0.35 -6.53 -2.41
C GLU A 362 0.43 -7.97 -2.94
N PRO A 363 -0.54 -8.40 -3.76
CA PRO A 363 -0.75 -9.82 -4.03
C PRO A 363 0.06 -10.33 -5.23
N TRP A 364 1.33 -9.99 -5.33
CA TRP A 364 2.28 -10.48 -6.34
C TRP A 364 3.72 -10.48 -5.85
N ASP A 365 4.59 -11.16 -6.60
CA ASP A 365 6.04 -11.10 -6.52
C ASP A 365 6.65 -11.24 -7.93
N VAL A 366 7.99 -11.26 -8.04
CA VAL A 366 8.69 -11.26 -9.34
C VAL A 366 8.66 -12.60 -10.07
N THR A 367 8.10 -13.65 -9.46
CA THR A 367 8.09 -15.01 -10.06
C THR A 367 6.89 -15.20 -10.98
N ALA A 368 6.94 -16.22 -11.84
CA ALA A 368 5.85 -16.54 -12.76
C ALA A 368 4.53 -16.90 -12.05
N GLU A 369 4.58 -17.51 -10.86
CA GLU A 369 3.43 -17.89 -10.05
C GLU A 369 3.12 -16.85 -8.95
N GLY A 370 3.77 -15.70 -8.98
CA GLY A 370 3.68 -14.67 -7.95
C GLY A 370 2.33 -13.96 -7.86
N TYR A 371 1.54 -13.92 -8.95
CA TYR A 371 0.29 -13.15 -9.00
C TYR A 371 -0.87 -13.88 -8.32
N GLN A 372 -1.22 -13.46 -7.10
CA GLN A 372 -2.16 -14.13 -6.20
C GLN A 372 -3.43 -13.32 -5.87
N VAL A 373 -3.82 -12.37 -6.73
CA VAL A 373 -5.03 -11.57 -6.52
C VAL A 373 -6.28 -12.45 -6.41
N GLY A 374 -6.99 -12.35 -5.29
CA GLY A 374 -8.16 -13.16 -4.96
C GLY A 374 -7.87 -14.37 -4.07
N ASN A 375 -6.61 -14.67 -3.74
CA ASN A 375 -6.21 -15.92 -3.06
C ASN A 375 -5.87 -15.75 -1.56
N TYR A 376 -5.92 -14.55 -0.99
CA TYR A 376 -5.58 -14.31 0.42
C TYR A 376 -6.70 -14.72 1.38
N PRO A 377 -6.37 -14.88 2.70
CA PRO A 377 -7.38 -15.19 3.71
C PRO A 377 -8.48 -14.11 3.79
N PRO A 378 -9.70 -14.47 4.25
CA PRO A 378 -10.85 -13.55 4.24
C PRO A 378 -10.68 -12.23 5.01
N GLN A 379 -9.75 -12.16 5.97
CA GLN A 379 -9.48 -10.94 6.74
C GLN A 379 -8.64 -9.91 5.96
N TRP A 380 -8.08 -10.29 4.81
CA TRP A 380 -7.19 -9.46 4.03
C TRP A 380 -7.93 -8.74 2.92
N SER A 381 -7.61 -7.47 2.75
CA SER A 381 -7.88 -6.72 1.53
C SER A 381 -6.65 -6.80 0.61
N GLU A 382 -6.85 -6.61 -0.67
CA GLU A 382 -5.78 -6.78 -1.66
C GLU A 382 -5.72 -5.60 -2.62
N TRP A 383 -4.52 -5.15 -2.95
CA TRP A 383 -4.31 -4.27 -4.09
C TRP A 383 -4.80 -4.97 -5.36
N ASN A 384 -5.78 -4.36 -6.04
CA ASN A 384 -6.41 -5.01 -7.20
C ASN A 384 -5.74 -4.58 -8.51
N GLY A 385 -4.69 -5.29 -8.92
CA GLY A 385 -4.01 -5.06 -10.20
C GLY A 385 -4.93 -5.25 -11.40
N ARG A 386 -5.94 -6.15 -11.32
CA ARG A 386 -6.93 -6.31 -12.41
C ARG A 386 -7.83 -5.09 -12.54
N TYR A 387 -8.17 -4.41 -11.45
CA TYR A 387 -8.88 -3.13 -11.50
C TYR A 387 -8.04 -2.09 -12.23
N ARG A 388 -6.80 -1.88 -11.82
CA ARG A 388 -5.85 -0.96 -12.44
C ARG A 388 -5.77 -1.17 -13.95
N ASP A 389 -5.50 -2.39 -14.36
CA ASP A 389 -5.27 -2.74 -15.76
C ASP A 389 -6.53 -2.55 -16.61
N THR A 390 -7.68 -2.97 -16.09
CA THR A 390 -8.97 -2.84 -16.79
C THR A 390 -9.37 -1.37 -16.97
N VAL A 391 -9.22 -0.55 -15.92
CA VAL A 391 -9.60 0.87 -15.99
C VAL A 391 -8.66 1.64 -16.91
N ARG A 392 -7.35 1.35 -16.88
CA ARG A 392 -6.38 1.92 -17.82
C ARG A 392 -6.71 1.55 -19.26
N ASP A 393 -6.98 0.27 -19.55
CA ASP A 393 -7.34 -0.21 -20.88
C ASP A 393 -8.64 0.40 -21.39
N TYR A 394 -9.65 0.53 -20.52
CA TYR A 394 -10.93 1.12 -20.89
C TYR A 394 -10.78 2.57 -21.37
N TRP A 395 -10.09 3.42 -20.58
CA TRP A 395 -9.92 4.82 -20.95
C TRP A 395 -8.96 5.05 -22.13
N ARG A 396 -8.11 4.06 -22.45
CA ARG A 396 -7.36 4.01 -23.73
C ARG A 396 -8.22 3.57 -24.91
N SER A 397 -9.47 3.21 -24.68
CA SER A 397 -10.42 2.67 -25.69
C SER A 397 -10.00 1.31 -26.26
N VAL A 398 -9.37 0.45 -25.48
CA VAL A 398 -9.06 -0.93 -25.88
C VAL A 398 -10.37 -1.71 -26.06
N GLU A 399 -10.42 -2.52 -27.14
CA GLU A 399 -11.61 -3.31 -27.50
C GLU A 399 -11.96 -4.38 -26.47
N GLY A 400 -13.26 -4.69 -26.33
CA GLY A 400 -13.76 -5.80 -25.53
C GLY A 400 -13.62 -5.62 -24.00
N ARG A 401 -13.47 -4.40 -23.51
CA ARG A 401 -13.22 -4.14 -22.06
C ARG A 401 -14.47 -3.90 -21.23
N LEU A 402 -15.65 -3.74 -21.82
CA LEU A 402 -16.87 -3.44 -21.04
C LEU A 402 -17.23 -4.51 -20.01
N PRO A 403 -17.18 -5.83 -20.29
CA PRO A 403 -17.50 -6.84 -19.29
C PRO A 403 -16.57 -6.80 -18.08
N ASP A 404 -15.26 -6.61 -18.33
CA ASP A 404 -14.27 -6.51 -17.26
C ASP A 404 -14.43 -5.22 -16.47
N LEU A 405 -14.67 -4.08 -17.15
CA LEU A 405 -14.97 -2.81 -16.47
C LEU A 405 -16.15 -2.95 -15.51
N ALA A 406 -17.26 -3.53 -15.97
CA ALA A 406 -18.44 -3.73 -15.14
C ALA A 406 -18.13 -4.54 -13.86
N ARG A 407 -17.35 -5.63 -13.98
CA ARG A 407 -16.88 -6.42 -12.84
C ARG A 407 -16.02 -5.61 -11.90
N ARG A 408 -15.07 -4.82 -12.43
CA ARG A 408 -14.13 -4.03 -11.62
C ARG A 408 -14.83 -2.91 -10.86
N ILE A 409 -15.65 -2.09 -11.53
CA ILE A 409 -16.34 -0.98 -10.87
C ILE A 409 -17.45 -1.42 -9.91
N SER A 410 -17.92 -2.68 -10.01
CA SER A 410 -18.86 -3.28 -9.05
C SER A 410 -18.20 -3.98 -7.86
N GLY A 411 -16.87 -3.85 -7.69
CA GLY A 411 -16.11 -4.36 -6.53
C GLY A 411 -15.41 -5.70 -6.76
N SER A 412 -15.39 -6.24 -8.00
CA SER A 412 -14.65 -7.46 -8.35
C SER A 412 -15.15 -8.73 -7.62
N ALA A 413 -16.47 -8.95 -7.63
CA ALA A 413 -17.09 -10.12 -7.00
C ALA A 413 -16.52 -11.47 -7.48
N ASP A 414 -16.07 -11.52 -8.73
CA ASP A 414 -15.41 -12.69 -9.34
C ASP A 414 -14.04 -13.05 -8.70
N LEU A 415 -13.48 -12.16 -7.89
CA LEU A 415 -12.21 -12.36 -7.20
C LEU A 415 -12.40 -12.60 -5.69
N PHE A 416 -13.45 -12.03 -5.08
CA PHE A 416 -13.53 -11.93 -3.64
C PHE A 416 -14.83 -12.48 -3.02
N ALA A 417 -15.87 -12.78 -3.80
CA ALA A 417 -17.16 -13.14 -3.22
C ALA A 417 -17.27 -14.62 -2.81
N ASP A 418 -16.49 -15.51 -3.41
CA ASP A 418 -16.58 -16.95 -3.21
C ASP A 418 -16.04 -17.42 -1.85
N ASP A 419 -15.17 -16.65 -1.23
CA ASP A 419 -14.60 -16.93 0.10
C ASP A 419 -15.23 -16.10 1.23
N GLY A 420 -16.35 -15.41 0.93
CA GLY A 420 -17.11 -14.64 1.91
C GLY A 420 -16.61 -13.21 2.14
N ARG A 421 -15.62 -12.75 1.39
CA ARG A 421 -15.17 -11.35 1.43
C ARG A 421 -16.24 -10.40 0.86
N LEU A 422 -16.13 -9.14 1.19
CA LEU A 422 -17.05 -8.07 0.80
C LEU A 422 -16.38 -7.10 -0.21
N PRO A 423 -17.12 -6.22 -0.88
CA PRO A 423 -16.57 -5.35 -1.93
C PRO A 423 -15.32 -4.58 -1.52
N TYR A 424 -15.20 -4.18 -0.27
CA TYR A 424 -14.07 -3.44 0.25
C TYR A 424 -12.74 -4.24 0.29
N ALA A 425 -12.78 -5.58 0.13
CA ALA A 425 -11.57 -6.38 -0.03
C ALA A 425 -10.77 -5.99 -1.27
N SER A 426 -11.44 -5.43 -2.28
CA SER A 426 -10.80 -4.82 -3.44
C SER A 426 -10.28 -3.43 -3.10
N VAL A 427 -8.97 -3.29 -2.84
CA VAL A 427 -8.31 -1.99 -2.80
C VAL A 427 -8.05 -1.56 -4.25
N ASN A 428 -8.88 -0.63 -4.72
CA ASN A 428 -8.86 -0.14 -6.09
C ASN A 428 -7.86 0.99 -6.25
N PHE A 429 -7.03 0.93 -7.26
CA PHE A 429 -6.10 2.01 -7.60
C PHE A 429 -5.95 2.13 -9.12
N VAL A 430 -5.57 3.32 -9.57
CA VAL A 430 -5.16 3.57 -10.96
C VAL A 430 -3.64 3.63 -11.04
N THR A 431 -3.02 4.24 -10.08
CA THR A 431 -1.59 4.48 -9.93
C THR A 431 -1.19 4.25 -8.46
N VAL A 432 0.05 3.84 -8.24
CA VAL A 432 0.70 3.71 -6.94
C VAL A 432 2.15 4.17 -7.07
N HIS A 433 2.94 4.14 -6.00
CA HIS A 433 4.33 4.58 -6.01
C HIS A 433 5.17 3.89 -7.10
N ASP A 434 4.89 2.61 -7.37
CA ASP A 434 5.51 1.81 -8.44
C ASP A 434 4.73 1.97 -9.74
N GLY A 435 5.38 2.53 -10.75
CA GLY A 435 4.79 2.86 -12.04
C GLY A 435 4.68 4.36 -12.31
N PHE A 436 3.93 4.71 -13.37
CA PHE A 436 3.65 6.10 -13.71
C PHE A 436 2.72 6.77 -12.71
N THR A 437 2.97 8.05 -12.43
CA THR A 437 1.96 8.94 -11.84
C THR A 437 0.77 9.12 -12.79
N LEU A 438 -0.34 9.64 -12.31
CA LEU A 438 -1.53 9.87 -13.15
C LEU A 438 -1.24 10.85 -14.30
N ALA A 439 -0.42 11.88 -14.06
CA ALA A 439 0.00 12.81 -15.10
C ALA A 439 0.88 12.13 -16.16
N ASP A 440 1.80 11.25 -15.73
CA ASP A 440 2.69 10.53 -16.64
C ASP A 440 1.94 9.44 -17.40
N LEU A 441 0.95 8.78 -16.78
CA LEU A 441 0.10 7.76 -17.39
C LEU A 441 -0.63 8.27 -18.65
N VAL A 442 -0.93 9.57 -18.70
CA VAL A 442 -1.59 10.21 -19.84
C VAL A 442 -0.64 11.03 -20.73
N SER A 443 0.67 11.00 -20.42
CA SER A 443 1.68 11.81 -21.10
C SER A 443 2.80 11.02 -21.72
N TYR A 444 3.02 9.77 -21.31
CA TYR A 444 4.11 8.94 -21.79
C TYR A 444 3.62 7.54 -22.19
N ASN A 445 4.11 7.02 -23.31
CA ASN A 445 3.93 5.63 -23.70
C ASN A 445 5.10 4.76 -23.21
N GLY A 446 6.32 5.28 -23.27
CA GLY A 446 7.53 4.62 -22.81
C GLY A 446 8.02 5.14 -21.46
N LYS A 447 8.75 4.32 -20.72
CA LYS A 447 9.43 4.74 -19.48
C LYS A 447 10.68 5.55 -19.77
N HIS A 448 11.01 6.48 -18.87
CA HIS A 448 12.18 7.35 -18.92
C HIS A 448 12.93 7.30 -17.57
N ASN A 449 13.59 6.16 -17.29
CA ASN A 449 14.27 5.88 -16.03
C ASN A 449 15.79 6.15 -16.10
N GLU A 450 16.28 6.91 -17.08
CA GLU A 450 17.71 7.19 -17.28
C GLU A 450 18.35 7.81 -16.04
N ALA A 451 17.60 8.62 -15.28
CA ALA A 451 18.05 9.23 -14.04
C ALA A 451 18.44 8.21 -12.94
N ASN A 452 17.97 6.97 -13.02
CA ASN A 452 18.28 5.90 -12.07
C ASN A 452 19.67 5.29 -12.32
N GLY A 453 20.30 5.60 -13.48
CA GLY A 453 21.63 5.11 -13.81
C GLY A 453 21.70 3.62 -14.15
N GLU A 454 20.57 3.01 -14.52
CA GLU A 454 20.46 1.58 -14.88
C GLU A 454 20.24 1.35 -16.38
N GLY A 455 20.43 2.41 -17.19
CA GLY A 455 20.28 2.37 -18.64
C GLY A 455 18.84 2.12 -19.08
N ASN A 456 17.87 2.62 -18.33
CA ASN A 456 16.42 2.48 -18.57
C ASN A 456 15.93 1.01 -18.63
N ARG A 457 16.62 0.09 -17.93
CA ARG A 457 16.24 -1.35 -17.88
C ARG A 457 15.33 -1.68 -16.73
N ASP A 458 15.37 -0.88 -15.67
CA ASP A 458 14.56 -0.96 -14.46
C ASP A 458 13.12 -0.50 -14.71
N GLY A 459 12.19 -0.92 -13.85
CA GLY A 459 10.77 -0.65 -14.00
C GLY A 459 10.10 -1.44 -15.12
N THR A 460 8.77 -1.38 -15.19
CA THR A 460 7.98 -2.13 -16.17
C THR A 460 7.95 -1.47 -17.55
N ASP A 461 7.88 -2.28 -18.62
CA ASP A 461 7.60 -1.82 -19.97
C ASP A 461 6.10 -1.80 -20.30
N ASP A 462 5.27 -2.57 -19.55
CA ASP A 462 3.81 -2.61 -19.70
C ASP A 462 3.10 -1.59 -18.78
N ASN A 463 3.16 -0.33 -19.13
CA ASN A 463 2.54 0.75 -18.35
C ASN A 463 1.03 0.88 -18.57
N ARG A 464 0.50 0.29 -19.64
CA ARG A 464 -0.89 0.51 -20.10
C ARG A 464 -1.24 1.99 -20.12
N SER A 465 -0.30 2.82 -20.53
CA SER A 465 -0.41 4.27 -20.63
C SER A 465 -0.81 4.72 -22.03
N TRP A 466 -1.16 5.99 -22.18
CA TRP A 466 -1.41 6.61 -23.45
C TRP A 466 -1.03 8.09 -23.42
N ASN A 467 -0.06 8.48 -24.22
CA ASN A 467 0.48 9.84 -24.29
C ASN A 467 -0.47 10.89 -24.89
N CYS A 468 -1.72 10.50 -25.25
CA CYS A 468 -2.71 11.35 -25.90
C CYS A 468 -2.25 11.99 -27.22
N GLY A 469 -1.30 11.37 -27.91
CA GLY A 469 -0.81 11.76 -29.22
C GLY A 469 0.57 12.44 -29.26
N VAL A 470 1.11 12.84 -28.09
CA VAL A 470 2.44 13.46 -27.99
C VAL A 470 3.19 12.87 -26.80
N GLU A 471 4.42 12.40 -27.00
CA GLU A 471 5.26 11.89 -25.92
C GLU A 471 5.83 13.04 -25.09
N GLY A 472 5.63 12.99 -23.77
CA GLY A 472 6.14 13.99 -22.83
C GLY A 472 5.41 15.35 -22.87
N PRO A 473 6.04 16.42 -22.37
CA PRO A 473 5.45 17.76 -22.30
C PRO A 473 5.06 18.31 -23.67
N THR A 474 3.95 19.08 -23.73
CA THR A 474 3.46 19.70 -24.96
C THR A 474 2.72 21.00 -24.68
N ASP A 475 2.80 21.95 -25.63
CA ASP A 475 2.05 23.20 -25.63
C ASP A 475 0.76 23.11 -26.47
N ASP A 476 0.50 21.96 -27.12
CA ASP A 476 -0.73 21.77 -27.90
C ASP A 476 -1.95 21.78 -26.93
N PRO A 477 -2.84 22.78 -27.05
CA PRO A 477 -3.96 22.92 -26.16
C PRO A 477 -4.97 21.77 -26.25
N ALA A 478 -5.11 21.12 -27.41
CA ALA A 478 -6.03 20.00 -27.59
C ALA A 478 -5.50 18.75 -26.87
N VAL A 479 -4.20 18.49 -26.94
CA VAL A 479 -3.57 17.38 -26.21
C VAL A 479 -3.61 17.64 -24.70
N ARG A 480 -3.32 18.86 -24.27
CA ARG A 480 -3.38 19.23 -22.83
C ARG A 480 -4.80 19.04 -22.27
N GLU A 481 -5.83 19.51 -22.96
CA GLU A 481 -7.23 19.32 -22.52
C GLU A 481 -7.61 17.84 -22.48
N LEU A 482 -7.20 17.06 -23.49
CA LEU A 482 -7.46 15.61 -23.50
C LEU A 482 -6.78 14.91 -22.31
N ARG A 483 -5.53 15.23 -22.01
CA ARG A 483 -4.79 14.71 -20.83
C ARG A 483 -5.50 15.08 -19.52
N ALA A 484 -5.88 16.34 -19.38
CA ALA A 484 -6.61 16.81 -18.20
C ALA A 484 -7.95 16.08 -18.03
N ARG A 485 -8.70 15.86 -19.12
CA ARG A 485 -9.95 15.08 -19.11
C ARG A 485 -9.71 13.62 -18.73
N GLN A 486 -8.69 13.00 -19.26
CA GLN A 486 -8.34 11.61 -18.90
C GLN A 486 -7.96 11.48 -17.44
N GLN A 487 -7.18 12.41 -16.86
CA GLN A 487 -6.90 12.42 -15.43
C GLN A 487 -8.21 12.51 -14.61
N ARG A 488 -9.13 13.39 -15.00
CA ARG A 488 -10.46 13.50 -14.36
C ARG A 488 -11.28 12.22 -14.51
N ASN A 489 -11.23 11.54 -15.66
CA ASN A 489 -11.90 10.26 -15.88
C ASN A 489 -11.40 9.18 -14.93
N PHE A 490 -10.09 9.06 -14.74
CA PHE A 490 -9.49 8.11 -13.83
C PHE A 490 -9.88 8.39 -12.37
N LEU A 491 -9.77 9.65 -11.92
CA LEU A 491 -10.15 10.05 -10.57
C LEU A 491 -11.65 9.83 -10.30
N ALA A 492 -12.52 10.18 -11.25
CA ALA A 492 -13.94 9.94 -11.12
C ALA A 492 -14.27 8.44 -11.11
N THR A 493 -13.67 7.63 -11.99
CA THR A 493 -13.86 6.17 -11.99
C THR A 493 -13.45 5.56 -10.68
N LEU A 494 -12.30 5.96 -10.11
CA LEU A 494 -11.83 5.49 -8.82
C LEU A 494 -12.80 5.85 -7.69
N ALA A 495 -13.24 7.10 -7.63
CA ALA A 495 -14.16 7.58 -6.61
C ALA A 495 -15.54 6.92 -6.66
N LEU A 496 -16.04 6.58 -7.87
CA LEU A 496 -17.37 6.03 -8.09
C LEU A 496 -17.45 4.50 -7.98
N SER A 497 -16.33 3.79 -8.03
CA SER A 497 -16.28 2.33 -7.99
C SER A 497 -16.59 1.78 -6.60
N GLN A 498 -17.26 0.62 -6.54
CA GLN A 498 -17.37 -0.17 -5.31
C GLN A 498 -15.98 -0.69 -4.92
N GLY A 499 -15.75 -0.87 -3.62
CA GLY A 499 -14.44 -1.24 -3.07
C GLY A 499 -13.79 -0.10 -2.31
N THR A 500 -12.54 -0.27 -1.89
CA THR A 500 -11.76 0.73 -1.15
C THR A 500 -10.87 1.49 -2.14
N PRO A 501 -11.08 2.79 -2.37
CA PRO A 501 -10.21 3.55 -3.27
C PRO A 501 -8.88 3.87 -2.59
N LEU A 502 -7.80 3.68 -3.34
CA LEU A 502 -6.45 4.14 -3.02
C LEU A 502 -6.03 5.21 -4.03
N LEU A 503 -5.72 6.40 -3.54
CA LEU A 503 -5.23 7.53 -4.31
C LEU A 503 -3.72 7.67 -4.08
N LEU A 504 -2.94 7.61 -5.15
CA LEU A 504 -1.51 7.95 -5.08
C LEU A 504 -1.36 9.44 -4.80
N GLY A 505 -0.63 9.77 -3.74
CA GLY A 505 -0.41 11.14 -3.33
C GLY A 505 0.29 11.98 -4.41
N GLY A 506 -0.29 13.14 -4.68
CA GLY A 506 0.13 14.07 -5.71
C GLY A 506 -0.58 13.89 -7.06
N ASP A 507 -1.30 12.81 -7.30
CA ASP A 507 -2.08 12.65 -8.53
C ASP A 507 -3.18 13.72 -8.64
N GLU A 508 -3.80 14.07 -7.53
CA GLU A 508 -4.75 15.18 -7.44
C GLU A 508 -4.12 16.56 -7.69
N LEU A 509 -2.79 16.64 -7.53
CA LEU A 509 -2.00 17.85 -7.81
C LEU A 509 -1.42 17.86 -9.24
N GLY A 510 -1.64 16.82 -10.03
CA GLY A 510 -1.01 16.65 -11.34
C GLY A 510 0.50 16.46 -11.26
N ARG A 511 0.99 15.72 -10.23
CA ARG A 511 2.41 15.40 -10.05
C ARG A 511 2.92 14.57 -11.20
N THR A 512 4.09 14.92 -11.72
CA THR A 512 4.83 14.17 -12.75
C THR A 512 6.18 13.73 -12.22
N GLN A 513 6.61 12.55 -12.61
CA GLN A 513 7.97 12.02 -12.48
C GLN A 513 8.71 12.06 -13.83
N GLN A 514 8.20 12.88 -14.79
CA GLN A 514 8.78 13.09 -16.10
C GLN A 514 8.97 11.78 -16.89
N GLY A 515 8.03 10.84 -16.71
CA GLY A 515 8.07 9.53 -17.35
C GLY A 515 8.95 8.50 -16.64
N ASN A 516 9.53 8.82 -15.49
CA ASN A 516 10.18 7.82 -14.64
C ASN A 516 9.12 7.00 -13.91
N ASN A 517 9.04 5.70 -14.21
CA ASN A 517 8.08 4.79 -13.61
C ASN A 517 8.66 3.90 -12.50
N ASN A 518 9.88 4.21 -12.02
CA ASN A 518 10.58 3.46 -10.97
C ASN A 518 11.46 4.39 -10.13
N ALA A 519 10.88 5.41 -9.52
CA ALA A 519 11.60 6.48 -8.85
C ALA A 519 12.19 6.09 -7.47
N TYR A 520 12.48 4.80 -7.23
CA TYR A 520 12.88 4.23 -5.94
C TYR A 520 14.15 4.85 -5.35
N CYS A 521 15.02 5.41 -6.20
CA CYS A 521 16.30 6.03 -5.83
C CYS A 521 16.34 7.55 -6.09
N GLN A 522 15.21 8.19 -6.37
CA GLN A 522 15.13 9.61 -6.72
C GLN A 522 14.69 10.46 -5.51
N ASP A 523 15.61 10.66 -4.56
CA ASP A 523 15.40 11.55 -3.42
C ASP A 523 15.63 13.02 -3.81
N ASN A 524 14.84 13.52 -4.74
CA ASN A 524 14.96 14.86 -5.31
C ASN A 524 13.62 15.36 -5.86
N GLU A 525 13.64 16.48 -6.59
CA GLU A 525 12.46 17.14 -7.14
C GLU A 525 11.66 16.30 -8.14
N LEU A 526 12.23 15.22 -8.67
CA LEU A 526 11.52 14.26 -9.53
C LEU A 526 10.39 13.57 -8.75
N SER A 527 10.65 13.24 -7.48
CA SER A 527 9.71 12.50 -6.61
C SER A 527 8.95 13.41 -5.64
N TRP A 528 9.54 14.55 -5.23
CA TRP A 528 8.91 15.44 -4.25
C TRP A 528 7.71 16.16 -4.84
N TYR A 529 6.65 16.31 -4.04
CA TYR A 529 5.41 16.94 -4.50
C TYR A 529 5.61 18.43 -4.78
N ASP A 530 5.14 18.86 -5.94
CA ASP A 530 5.17 20.26 -6.33
C ASP A 530 3.82 20.93 -5.98
N TRP A 531 3.85 21.72 -4.93
CA TRP A 531 2.69 22.47 -4.43
C TRP A 531 2.47 23.82 -5.11
N ALA A 532 3.32 24.22 -6.05
CA ALA A 532 3.16 25.44 -6.84
C ALA A 532 2.18 25.18 -7.99
N LEU A 533 0.87 25.14 -7.66
CA LEU A 533 -0.17 24.79 -8.62
C LEU A 533 -0.46 25.95 -9.59
N ASP A 534 -0.45 25.64 -10.88
CA ASP A 534 -1.07 26.48 -11.92
C ASP A 534 -2.60 26.32 -11.95
N ASP A 535 -3.27 26.99 -12.87
CA ASP A 535 -4.74 26.97 -12.95
C ASP A 535 -5.28 25.59 -13.39
N ASP A 536 -4.57 24.86 -14.25
CA ASP A 536 -4.96 23.51 -14.69
C ASP A 536 -4.90 22.54 -13.52
N ARG A 537 -3.84 22.59 -12.73
CA ARG A 537 -3.63 21.75 -11.55
C ARG A 537 -4.60 22.12 -10.41
N ARG A 538 -4.91 23.40 -10.22
CA ARG A 538 -5.98 23.81 -9.27
C ARG A 538 -7.35 23.28 -9.67
N ARG A 539 -7.68 23.28 -10.98
CA ARG A 539 -8.92 22.68 -11.50
C ARG A 539 -8.97 21.18 -11.27
N LEU A 540 -7.85 20.48 -11.48
CA LEU A 540 -7.75 19.03 -11.22
C LEU A 540 -7.97 18.73 -9.72
N LEU A 541 -7.31 19.45 -8.82
CA LEU A 541 -7.49 19.29 -7.37
C LEU A 541 -8.95 19.55 -6.95
N ALA A 542 -9.56 20.64 -7.41
CA ALA A 542 -10.96 20.94 -7.12
C ALA A 542 -11.90 19.86 -7.65
N PHE A 543 -11.60 19.28 -8.83
CA PHE A 543 -12.36 18.17 -9.38
C PHE A 543 -12.21 16.90 -8.53
N ALA A 544 -10.99 16.54 -8.13
CA ALA A 544 -10.74 15.40 -7.25
C ALA A 544 -11.51 15.51 -5.93
N GLN A 545 -11.44 16.67 -5.28
CA GLN A 545 -12.19 16.95 -4.05
C GLN A 545 -13.69 16.74 -4.22
N ARG A 546 -14.27 17.18 -5.35
CA ARG A 546 -15.71 16.99 -5.64
C ARG A 546 -16.04 15.51 -5.90
N ALA A 547 -15.21 14.80 -6.65
CA ALA A 547 -15.44 13.37 -6.93
C ALA A 547 -15.44 12.53 -5.64
N PHE A 548 -14.49 12.76 -4.74
CA PHE A 548 -14.45 12.05 -3.46
C PHE A 548 -15.51 12.56 -2.46
N ALA A 549 -15.89 13.84 -2.51
CA ALA A 549 -17.04 14.34 -1.75
C ALA A 549 -18.35 13.67 -2.19
N LEU A 550 -18.51 13.44 -3.50
CA LEU A 550 -19.66 12.71 -4.05
C LEU A 550 -19.71 11.27 -3.49
N ARG A 551 -18.58 10.54 -3.49
CA ARG A 551 -18.48 9.21 -2.87
C ARG A 551 -18.91 9.25 -1.39
N ARG A 552 -18.44 10.22 -0.64
CA ARG A 552 -18.76 10.36 0.80
C ARG A 552 -20.25 10.64 1.02
N ALA A 553 -20.85 11.47 0.16
CA ALA A 553 -22.26 11.86 0.26
C ALA A 553 -23.22 10.70 -0.09
N HIS A 554 -22.81 9.80 -0.96
CA HIS A 554 -23.68 8.76 -1.53
C HIS A 554 -23.31 7.34 -1.07
N PRO A 555 -24.02 6.78 -0.06
CA PRO A 555 -23.82 5.39 0.38
C PRO A 555 -23.93 4.34 -0.74
N VAL A 556 -24.68 4.62 -1.80
CA VAL A 556 -24.82 3.71 -2.94
C VAL A 556 -23.49 3.46 -3.66
N LEU A 557 -22.50 4.36 -3.53
CA LEU A 557 -21.14 4.23 -4.10
C LEU A 557 -20.16 3.48 -3.18
N ARG A 558 -20.54 3.22 -1.93
CA ARG A 558 -19.68 2.58 -0.91
C ARG A 558 -20.48 1.53 -0.13
N ARG A 559 -21.00 0.55 -0.88
CA ARG A 559 -21.86 -0.49 -0.33
C ARG A 559 -21.05 -1.51 0.49
N ARG A 560 -21.62 -1.97 1.60
CA ARG A 560 -21.08 -3.09 2.39
C ARG A 560 -21.29 -4.45 1.74
N HIS A 561 -22.30 -4.57 0.87
CA HIS A 561 -22.70 -5.83 0.25
C HIS A 561 -22.63 -5.72 -1.26
N TRP A 562 -22.40 -6.85 -1.91
CA TRP A 562 -22.32 -6.98 -3.35
C TRP A 562 -23.58 -6.45 -4.05
N LEU A 563 -23.39 -5.86 -5.23
CA LEU A 563 -24.47 -5.61 -6.16
C LEU A 563 -24.94 -6.95 -6.73
N THR A 564 -26.24 -7.16 -6.77
CA THR A 564 -26.85 -8.46 -7.11
C THR A 564 -27.56 -8.46 -8.47
N GLY A 565 -27.83 -7.28 -9.04
CA GLY A 565 -28.69 -7.13 -10.22
C GLY A 565 -30.13 -7.51 -9.93
N ARG A 566 -30.57 -7.47 -8.67
CA ARG A 566 -31.91 -7.88 -8.24
C ARG A 566 -32.55 -6.78 -7.40
N GLU A 567 -33.85 -6.80 -7.41
CA GLU A 567 -34.69 -6.08 -6.46
C GLU A 567 -34.73 -6.86 -5.13
N THR A 568 -34.40 -6.23 -4.04
CA THR A 568 -34.33 -6.85 -2.71
C THR A 568 -35.29 -6.20 -1.71
N ARG A 569 -35.80 -5.00 -2.02
CA ARG A 569 -36.62 -4.19 -1.12
C ARG A 569 -37.94 -3.68 -1.70
N GLY A 570 -38.26 -4.05 -2.92
CA GLY A 570 -39.56 -3.74 -3.54
C GLY A 570 -39.67 -2.35 -4.15
N SER A 571 -38.53 -1.76 -4.58
CA SER A 571 -38.53 -0.44 -5.25
C SER A 571 -38.95 -0.48 -6.72
N GLY A 572 -39.19 -1.68 -7.28
CA GLY A 572 -39.52 -1.88 -8.67
C GLY A 572 -38.34 -1.76 -9.64
N THR A 573 -37.12 -1.61 -9.11
CA THR A 573 -35.88 -1.49 -9.93
C THR A 573 -34.74 -2.22 -9.20
N PRO A 574 -33.94 -3.06 -9.88
CA PRO A 574 -32.77 -3.72 -9.31
C PRO A 574 -31.78 -2.74 -8.65
N ASP A 575 -30.91 -3.26 -7.78
CA ASP A 575 -29.85 -2.48 -7.12
C ASP A 575 -28.82 -1.92 -8.09
N VAL A 576 -28.64 -2.57 -9.26
CA VAL A 576 -27.86 -2.08 -10.40
C VAL A 576 -28.52 -2.49 -11.71
N VAL A 577 -28.50 -1.58 -12.71
CA VAL A 577 -28.92 -1.86 -14.09
C VAL A 577 -27.84 -1.34 -15.04
N TRP A 578 -27.42 -2.19 -15.95
CA TRP A 578 -26.44 -1.88 -16.97
C TRP A 578 -27.13 -1.49 -18.28
N LEU A 579 -26.83 -0.32 -18.82
CA LEU A 579 -27.56 0.27 -19.94
C LEU A 579 -26.64 0.49 -21.16
N THR A 580 -27.18 0.24 -22.34
CA THR A 580 -26.59 0.73 -23.60
C THR A 580 -26.77 2.25 -23.71
N PRO A 581 -26.07 2.95 -24.61
CA PRO A 581 -26.36 4.35 -24.91
C PRO A 581 -27.82 4.60 -25.37
N ALA A 582 -28.45 3.61 -25.95
CA ALA A 582 -29.89 3.69 -26.34
C ALA A 582 -30.85 3.61 -25.12
N GLY A 583 -30.36 3.46 -23.92
CA GLY A 583 -31.15 3.37 -22.68
C GLY A 583 -31.81 2.01 -22.44
N THR A 584 -31.47 1.00 -23.23
CA THR A 584 -31.91 -0.39 -23.05
C THR A 584 -30.92 -1.14 -22.13
N GLU A 585 -31.44 -2.13 -21.38
CA GLU A 585 -30.60 -3.00 -20.61
C GLU A 585 -29.63 -3.80 -21.50
N MET A 586 -28.38 -3.95 -21.07
CA MET A 586 -27.33 -4.66 -21.80
C MET A 586 -27.69 -6.13 -22.01
N SER A 587 -27.83 -6.55 -23.24
CA SER A 587 -28.01 -7.97 -23.61
C SER A 587 -26.68 -8.71 -23.67
N THR A 588 -26.71 -10.05 -23.74
CA THR A 588 -25.53 -10.87 -23.98
C THR A 588 -24.74 -10.46 -25.23
N ALA A 589 -25.47 -10.05 -26.29
CA ALA A 589 -24.84 -9.58 -27.53
C ALA A 589 -24.10 -8.25 -27.31
N ASP A 590 -24.68 -7.31 -26.53
CA ASP A 590 -24.05 -6.03 -26.23
C ASP A 590 -22.78 -6.24 -25.41
N TRP A 591 -22.83 -7.11 -24.41
CA TRP A 591 -21.64 -7.47 -23.62
C TRP A 591 -20.52 -8.12 -24.44
N SER A 592 -20.89 -8.87 -25.49
CA SER A 592 -19.93 -9.58 -26.34
C SER A 592 -19.41 -8.71 -27.49
N SER A 593 -19.92 -7.49 -27.66
CA SER A 593 -19.50 -6.59 -28.72
C SER A 593 -18.10 -6.03 -28.50
N PRO A 594 -17.11 -6.36 -29.33
CA PRO A 594 -15.75 -5.86 -29.15
C PRO A 594 -15.64 -4.35 -29.38
N PHE A 595 -16.57 -3.76 -30.10
CA PHE A 595 -16.57 -2.34 -30.44
C PHE A 595 -17.27 -1.46 -29.41
N ALA A 596 -18.01 -2.04 -28.47
CA ALA A 596 -18.70 -1.28 -27.43
C ALA A 596 -17.70 -0.62 -26.47
N ARG A 597 -17.81 0.71 -26.32
CA ARG A 597 -16.94 1.55 -25.49
C ARG A 597 -17.72 2.52 -24.61
N ALA A 598 -19.02 2.39 -24.58
CA ALA A 598 -19.91 3.26 -23.83
C ALA A 598 -20.89 2.45 -22.99
N LEU A 599 -21.15 2.88 -21.78
CA LEU A 599 -21.92 2.16 -20.78
C LEU A 599 -22.67 3.13 -19.86
N GLY A 600 -23.95 2.88 -19.63
CA GLY A 600 -24.71 3.50 -18.57
C GLY A 600 -24.81 2.55 -17.36
N VAL A 601 -24.60 3.07 -16.16
CA VAL A 601 -24.72 2.31 -14.91
C VAL A 601 -25.73 3.02 -14.01
N LEU A 602 -26.90 2.43 -13.85
CA LEU A 602 -27.92 2.91 -12.91
C LEU A 602 -27.72 2.20 -11.57
N LEU A 603 -27.35 2.96 -10.54
CA LEU A 603 -27.24 2.50 -9.15
C LEU A 603 -28.48 2.95 -8.37
N ASN A 604 -29.20 1.99 -7.79
CA ASN A 604 -30.44 2.27 -7.07
C ASN A 604 -30.18 2.40 -5.57
N GLY A 605 -30.22 3.64 -5.05
CA GLY A 605 -30.00 3.94 -3.64
C GLY A 605 -31.15 3.48 -2.71
N GLU A 606 -32.32 3.15 -3.24
CA GLU A 606 -33.43 2.57 -2.47
C GLU A 606 -33.20 1.08 -2.16
N GLU A 607 -32.30 0.40 -2.90
CA GLU A 607 -31.98 -1.02 -2.80
C GLU A 607 -30.64 -1.30 -2.09
N ILE A 608 -30.19 -0.39 -1.20
CA ILE A 608 -28.98 -0.64 -0.40
C ILE A 608 -29.28 -1.69 0.68
N ALA A 609 -28.57 -2.82 0.62
CA ALA A 609 -28.64 -3.85 1.65
C ALA A 609 -27.97 -3.40 2.96
N GLY A 610 -28.42 -3.93 4.09
CA GLY A 610 -27.87 -3.59 5.41
C GLY A 610 -28.62 -2.45 6.12
N ARG A 611 -28.06 -2.05 7.26
CA ARG A 611 -28.57 -0.97 8.12
C ARG A 611 -27.40 -0.09 8.57
N ALA A 612 -27.71 1.15 8.89
CA ALA A 612 -26.78 2.06 9.57
C ALA A 612 -26.51 1.62 11.01
N ALA A 613 -25.52 2.20 11.66
CA ALA A 613 -25.12 1.86 13.02
C ALA A 613 -26.24 2.06 14.06
N ASP A 614 -27.17 3.00 13.82
CA ASP A 614 -28.36 3.25 14.65
C ASP A 614 -29.53 2.30 14.36
N GLY A 615 -29.35 1.33 13.45
CA GLY A 615 -30.37 0.37 13.04
C GLY A 615 -31.34 0.88 11.96
N SER A 616 -31.24 2.13 11.52
CA SER A 616 -32.06 2.69 10.44
C SER A 616 -31.74 2.06 9.08
N ARG A 617 -32.68 2.16 8.13
CA ARG A 617 -32.42 1.80 6.73
C ARG A 617 -31.45 2.79 6.13
N VAL A 618 -30.46 2.29 5.40
CA VAL A 618 -29.65 3.12 4.50
C VAL A 618 -30.42 3.30 3.20
N VAL A 619 -30.72 4.54 2.85
CA VAL A 619 -31.41 4.92 1.62
C VAL A 619 -30.62 6.06 0.98
N ASP A 620 -30.54 6.06 -0.35
CA ASP A 620 -29.84 7.08 -1.12
C ASP A 620 -30.64 7.40 -2.40
N ALA A 621 -30.22 8.41 -3.10
CA ALA A 621 -30.69 8.75 -4.41
C ALA A 621 -30.36 7.64 -5.44
N ARG A 622 -31.03 7.67 -6.59
CA ARG A 622 -30.63 6.89 -7.77
C ARG A 622 -29.55 7.66 -8.51
N LEU A 623 -28.41 7.02 -8.74
CA LEU A 623 -27.32 7.60 -9.52
C LEU A 623 -27.24 6.91 -10.89
N LEU A 624 -27.04 7.69 -11.92
CA LEU A 624 -26.79 7.22 -13.28
C LEU A 624 -25.40 7.70 -13.72
N VAL A 625 -24.48 6.76 -13.85
CA VAL A 625 -23.12 7.01 -14.33
C VAL A 625 -23.06 6.66 -15.81
N LEU A 626 -22.75 7.63 -16.64
CA LEU A 626 -22.63 7.51 -18.09
C LEU A 626 -21.16 7.56 -18.45
N LEU A 627 -20.63 6.48 -19.01
CA LEU A 627 -19.21 6.35 -19.40
C LEU A 627 -19.12 6.26 -20.91
N ASN A 628 -18.35 7.15 -21.51
CA ASN A 628 -18.08 7.19 -22.94
C ASN A 628 -16.57 7.19 -23.20
N ALA A 629 -15.96 6.02 -23.45
CA ALA A 629 -14.56 5.92 -23.88
C ALA A 629 -14.39 6.03 -25.41
N TRP A 630 -15.45 6.21 -26.15
CA TRP A 630 -15.41 6.53 -27.58
C TRP A 630 -14.88 7.95 -27.79
N TRP A 631 -14.35 8.27 -28.94
CA TRP A 631 -13.72 9.57 -29.22
C TRP A 631 -14.67 10.67 -29.62
N ASP A 632 -15.92 10.31 -30.02
CA ASP A 632 -16.98 11.26 -30.39
C ASP A 632 -18.00 11.37 -29.25
N GLU A 633 -18.76 12.47 -29.25
CA GLU A 633 -19.91 12.65 -28.36
C GLU A 633 -20.99 11.61 -28.65
N LEU A 634 -21.62 11.09 -27.62
CA LEU A 634 -22.74 10.17 -27.67
C LEU A 634 -23.93 10.71 -26.87
N ASP A 635 -25.12 10.65 -27.47
CA ASP A 635 -26.36 10.90 -26.75
C ASP A 635 -26.83 9.63 -26.02
N PHE A 636 -26.91 9.71 -24.69
CA PHE A 636 -27.46 8.63 -23.88
C PHE A 636 -28.95 8.84 -23.62
N SER A 637 -29.77 7.89 -24.00
CA SER A 637 -31.20 7.84 -23.63
C SER A 637 -31.36 7.54 -22.17
N LEU A 638 -32.11 8.37 -21.45
CA LEU A 638 -32.21 8.28 -19.97
C LEU A 638 -33.40 7.42 -19.56
N PRO A 639 -33.24 6.56 -18.53
CA PRO A 639 -34.31 5.75 -17.98
C PRO A 639 -35.32 6.61 -17.21
N GLY A 640 -36.58 6.20 -17.18
CA GLY A 640 -37.61 6.80 -16.32
C GLY A 640 -38.97 6.90 -16.97
N GLU A 641 -39.96 7.28 -16.17
CA GLU A 641 -41.31 7.65 -16.63
C GLU A 641 -41.35 9.15 -16.99
N PRO A 642 -42.22 9.61 -17.92
CA PRO A 642 -42.30 11.02 -18.24
C PRO A 642 -42.70 11.94 -17.07
N ALA A 643 -43.42 11.39 -16.11
CA ALA A 643 -43.85 12.10 -14.90
C ALA A 643 -42.86 11.98 -13.73
N ALA A 644 -41.75 11.22 -13.89
CA ALA A 644 -40.73 11.10 -12.83
C ALA A 644 -39.91 12.39 -12.68
N PRO A 645 -39.30 12.65 -11.52
CA PRO A 645 -38.37 13.76 -11.34
C PRO A 645 -37.27 13.74 -12.42
N ALA A 646 -36.83 14.93 -12.86
CA ALA A 646 -35.72 15.06 -13.78
C ALA A 646 -34.41 14.51 -13.21
N TRP A 647 -33.50 14.11 -14.06
CA TRP A 647 -32.12 13.81 -13.73
C TRP A 647 -31.33 15.12 -13.61
N SER A 648 -30.60 15.31 -12.51
CA SER A 648 -29.76 16.48 -12.25
C SER A 648 -28.28 16.11 -12.38
N LEU A 649 -27.49 16.98 -13.03
CA LEU A 649 -26.05 16.80 -13.14
C LEU A 649 -25.40 16.84 -11.75
N LEU A 650 -24.50 15.91 -11.45
CA LEU A 650 -23.62 15.95 -10.29
C LEU A 650 -22.14 16.18 -10.66
N LEU A 651 -21.68 15.53 -11.73
CA LEU A 651 -20.29 15.59 -12.16
C LEU A 651 -20.19 15.39 -13.67
N ASP A 652 -19.27 16.15 -14.32
CA ASP A 652 -18.95 16.01 -15.74
C ASP A 652 -17.43 16.16 -15.93
N THR A 653 -16.77 15.12 -16.45
CA THR A 653 -15.32 15.15 -16.65
C THR A 653 -14.88 16.01 -17.83
N ALA A 654 -15.78 16.29 -18.79
CA ALA A 654 -15.54 17.20 -19.91
C ALA A 654 -15.73 18.67 -19.51
N ASP A 655 -16.58 18.93 -18.51
CA ASP A 655 -16.85 20.28 -17.99
C ASP A 655 -16.58 20.28 -16.46
N PRO A 656 -15.31 20.38 -16.06
CA PRO A 656 -14.93 20.28 -14.64
C PRO A 656 -15.46 21.42 -13.78
N GLU A 657 -15.93 22.51 -14.34
CA GLU A 657 -16.47 23.66 -13.61
C GLU A 657 -18.00 23.61 -13.48
N ALA A 658 -18.68 22.69 -14.16
CA ALA A 658 -20.12 22.53 -14.05
C ALA A 658 -20.52 22.26 -12.59
N ALA A 659 -21.38 23.13 -12.05
CA ALA A 659 -21.91 22.95 -10.70
C ALA A 659 -22.94 21.83 -10.66
N ALA A 660 -23.06 21.12 -9.55
CA ALA A 660 -24.14 20.19 -9.31
C ALA A 660 -25.49 20.87 -9.45
N GLY A 661 -26.44 20.24 -10.15
CA GLY A 661 -27.75 20.77 -10.43
C GLY A 661 -27.81 21.83 -11.56
N SER A 662 -26.67 22.25 -12.15
CA SER A 662 -26.64 23.27 -13.22
C SER A 662 -27.31 22.84 -14.52
N ARG A 663 -27.43 21.53 -14.74
CA ARG A 663 -28.11 20.93 -15.89
C ARG A 663 -29.11 19.90 -15.39
N THR A 664 -30.28 19.87 -16.03
CA THR A 664 -31.33 18.88 -15.75
C THR A 664 -31.84 18.25 -17.04
N TYR A 665 -32.15 16.98 -16.95
CA TYR A 665 -32.62 16.20 -18.12
C TYR A 665 -33.92 15.48 -17.75
N ALA A 666 -34.92 15.53 -18.63
CA ALA A 666 -36.18 14.85 -18.39
C ALA A 666 -36.01 13.31 -18.41
N GLY A 667 -36.83 12.61 -17.64
CA GLY A 667 -36.97 11.17 -17.80
C GLY A 667 -37.42 10.81 -19.23
N ARG A 668 -36.81 9.78 -19.83
CA ARG A 668 -36.93 9.44 -21.27
C ARG A 668 -36.38 10.51 -22.24
N GLY A 669 -35.69 11.51 -21.75
CA GLY A 669 -34.89 12.42 -22.55
C GLY A 669 -33.54 11.83 -22.92
N SER A 670 -32.63 12.68 -23.42
CA SER A 670 -31.23 12.29 -23.65
C SER A 670 -30.28 13.24 -22.93
N ALA A 671 -29.08 12.71 -22.60
CA ALA A 671 -27.96 13.47 -22.09
C ALA A 671 -26.76 13.29 -23.02
N PRO A 672 -26.21 14.37 -23.61
CA PRO A 672 -24.98 14.28 -24.37
C PRO A 672 -23.80 14.02 -23.44
N VAL A 673 -22.94 13.05 -23.80
CA VAL A 673 -21.69 12.75 -23.12
C VAL A 673 -20.56 12.92 -24.12
N ALA A 674 -19.71 13.87 -23.90
CA ALA A 674 -18.57 14.17 -24.77
C ALA A 674 -17.68 12.94 -24.99
N GLY A 675 -16.95 12.92 -26.10
CA GLY A 675 -15.97 11.85 -26.35
C GLY A 675 -14.93 11.78 -25.22
N ARG A 676 -14.63 10.56 -24.78
CA ARG A 676 -13.71 10.28 -23.67
C ARG A 676 -14.08 11.06 -22.40
N ALA A 677 -15.34 10.91 -21.97
CA ALA A 677 -15.87 11.59 -20.79
C ALA A 677 -16.77 10.68 -19.96
N LEU A 678 -16.97 11.08 -18.72
CA LEU A 678 -17.86 10.48 -17.75
C LEU A 678 -18.80 11.56 -17.21
N VAL A 679 -20.10 11.24 -17.13
CA VAL A 679 -21.13 12.10 -16.54
C VAL A 679 -21.85 11.35 -15.44
N VAL A 680 -22.09 12.01 -14.29
CA VAL A 680 -22.91 11.49 -13.19
C VAL A 680 -24.18 12.32 -13.06
N LEU A 681 -25.29 11.65 -13.12
CA LEU A 681 -26.62 12.22 -12.92
C LEU A 681 -27.27 11.64 -11.66
N GLU A 682 -28.05 12.44 -10.97
CA GLU A 682 -28.83 12.06 -9.80
C GLU A 682 -30.32 12.22 -10.05
N ARG A 683 -31.10 11.33 -9.44
CA ARG A 683 -32.54 11.50 -9.26
C ARG A 683 -32.90 11.17 -7.82
N ALA A 684 -33.56 12.10 -7.14
CA ALA A 684 -33.97 11.91 -5.75
C ALA A 684 -34.80 10.61 -5.58
N ALA A 685 -34.64 9.96 -4.43
CA ALA A 685 -35.49 8.83 -4.03
C ALA A 685 -36.98 9.24 -4.03
N ALA A 686 -37.86 8.27 -4.26
CA ALA A 686 -39.30 8.54 -4.21
C ALA A 686 -39.70 8.95 -2.76
N PRO A 687 -40.58 9.94 -2.59
CA PRO A 687 -41.07 10.30 -1.26
C PRO A 687 -41.74 9.09 -0.59
N GLY A 688 -41.23 8.60 0.54
CA GLY A 688 -41.81 7.51 1.33
C GLY A 688 -41.18 6.13 1.11
N SER A 689 -40.04 6.01 0.42
CA SER A 689 -39.26 4.75 0.28
C SER A 689 -38.46 4.37 1.54
#